data_bb175826c2ed6003e288f1efc252949e
#
_entry.id   bb175826c2ed6003e288f1efc252949e
#
_cell.length_a   1.000
_cell.length_b   1.000
_cell.length_c   1.000
_cell.angle_alpha   90.00
_cell.angle_beta   90.00
_cell.angle_gamma   90.00
#
_symmetry.space_group_name_H-M   'P 1'
#
loop_
_entity.id
_entity.type
_entity.pdbx_description
1 polymer ?
#
loop_
_entity_poly.entity_id
_entity_poly.type
_entity_poly.pdbx_seq_one_letter_code
_entity_poly.pdbx_strand_id
1 'polypeptide(L)'
;MPLRIATLAPTARQDTLTPQEWRNRIATFSNRVTTAVARVDLDDLRDALASLAAWSDAQRAHQARMLAAQRVLESEHRTDLAWLKLFAVAADELLKPLEEEPSEPTLLNTVGILLYELGEAGTASTLFKAALRLDPKLPHAKENLKQAQALARTKTGKLPAQLMSLVLPLVPRARRAAAAASAASGLTVSLCMIVKDEEEMLPGCLEAVAGGVDEIIVVDTGSSDRTVEIAESFGAKVIHFPWNGSFADARNVGLDAAAGDWLMYLDADEHLVPGDAAKIRGLLGRTWREGFHLVETNYTGGDESGTSVTHLALRIFRNRPGYRFEGKIHEQKTQNMPTYLPERFEATSIGIRHYGYLKSRISAKEKSRRNIELLELERRESPSPFNAFNLGSEYLMLGEPAKAAEHFDDAWESLHAGGDWTSAGYAPILASRLALARRESGRVAEAREALAVAIAAMPDHTDLHFELALCARADGDAAEAERLARHCLSLGDAPAKYASVAGTGSYLALCVLGELAEARGDAAEAESHYLGSLAEHPDYVAPVLPATTLLLRRSASEEELRTALPLDRPSASLLAATACLEQGSLGLAEELFADVLAKQPGNDPARIGLAETFLASSRFAEAAKAAAGVPADSPLAAAAAGEIAFAYAAAGDEASLRETLATAPLAPYDQKLYEAWASVLVGGSPAGAIPAPAFATAATALEALLRIQAFAAFEQLVGITTRIAVPADDRREVLARIYLRRGFLDSAAEEWIALANERPSARAFVGLAQVAVARELPTDAVALAEHALALDPASTEAERLLGALRERVAA
;
A
#
# COMPACT_ATOMS: atom_id res chain seq x y z
N MET A 1 28.72 -41.82 0.32
CA MET A 1 29.36 -40.67 -0.39
C MET A 1 28.27 -39.84 -1.02
N PRO A 2 28.05 -38.63 -0.59
CA PRO A 2 27.08 -37.77 -1.26
C PRO A 2 27.62 -37.37 -2.63
N LEU A 3 26.78 -37.52 -3.64
CA LEU A 3 27.03 -36.97 -4.97
C LEU A 3 27.17 -35.44 -4.87
N ARG A 4 28.37 -34.94 -4.88
CA ARG A 4 28.65 -33.54 -5.13
C ARG A 4 28.18 -33.26 -6.55
N ILE A 5 27.19 -32.39 -6.68
CA ILE A 5 26.87 -31.78 -7.98
C ILE A 5 28.13 -31.09 -8.46
N ALA A 6 28.65 -31.56 -9.59
CA ALA A 6 29.84 -31.01 -10.18
C ALA A 6 29.66 -29.50 -10.39
N THR A 7 30.39 -28.71 -9.64
CA THR A 7 30.61 -27.30 -9.95
C THR A 7 31.23 -27.29 -11.35
N LEU A 8 30.48 -26.84 -12.34
CA LEU A 8 31.02 -26.52 -13.64
C LEU A 8 32.15 -25.53 -13.44
N ALA A 9 33.39 -26.01 -13.62
CA ALA A 9 34.58 -25.19 -13.56
C ALA A 9 34.47 -24.00 -14.55
N PRO A 10 34.89 -22.79 -14.17
CA PRO A 10 34.89 -21.65 -15.05
C PRO A 10 36.04 -21.75 -16.06
N THR A 11 35.80 -22.40 -17.17
CA THR A 11 36.71 -22.38 -18.33
C THR A 11 35.90 -22.22 -19.59
N ALA A 12 35.40 -21.04 -19.83
CA ALA A 12 35.19 -20.47 -21.17
C ALA A 12 35.07 -18.95 -21.00
N ARG A 13 35.69 -18.18 -21.85
CA ARG A 13 35.53 -16.75 -21.97
C ARG A 13 34.04 -16.45 -21.91
N GLN A 14 33.59 -15.69 -20.90
CA GLN A 14 32.22 -15.12 -20.89
C GLN A 14 32.11 -14.26 -22.17
N ASP A 15 31.29 -14.70 -23.12
CA ASP A 15 30.81 -13.80 -24.16
C ASP A 15 30.05 -12.66 -23.46
N THR A 16 30.65 -11.49 -23.51
CA THR A 16 30.11 -10.28 -22.90
C THR A 16 29.02 -9.63 -23.73
N LEU A 17 28.11 -10.45 -24.30
CA LEU A 17 26.98 -9.94 -25.08
C LEU A 17 26.00 -9.21 -24.16
N THR A 18 25.64 -8.01 -24.58
CA THR A 18 24.59 -7.24 -23.91
C THR A 18 23.21 -7.93 -23.99
N PRO A 19 22.27 -7.61 -23.13
CA PRO A 19 20.89 -8.13 -23.24
C PRO A 19 20.25 -7.90 -24.61
N GLN A 20 20.57 -6.79 -25.28
CA GLN A 20 20.07 -6.51 -26.63
C GLN A 20 20.72 -7.40 -27.71
N GLU A 21 22.00 -7.64 -27.61
CA GLU A 21 22.71 -8.54 -28.53
C GLU A 21 22.21 -9.97 -28.38
N TRP A 22 21.92 -10.43 -27.15
CA TRP A 22 21.28 -11.70 -26.92
C TRP A 22 19.86 -11.78 -27.51
N ARG A 23 19.02 -10.76 -27.37
CA ARG A 23 17.69 -10.70 -28.02
C ARG A 23 17.81 -10.82 -29.53
N ASN A 24 18.73 -10.12 -30.13
CA ASN A 24 18.99 -10.19 -31.58
C ASN A 24 19.47 -11.59 -32.00
N ARG A 25 20.33 -12.22 -31.22
CA ARG A 25 20.84 -13.58 -31.49
C ARG A 25 19.72 -14.63 -31.41
N ILE A 26 18.86 -14.54 -30.37
CA ILE A 26 17.70 -15.43 -30.24
C ILE A 26 16.67 -15.18 -31.35
N ALA A 27 16.41 -13.94 -31.72
CA ALA A 27 15.50 -13.60 -32.83
C ALA A 27 16.03 -14.15 -34.17
N THR A 28 17.33 -14.00 -34.44
CA THR A 28 17.97 -14.57 -35.66
C THR A 28 17.85 -16.09 -35.69
N PHE A 29 18.13 -16.77 -34.59
CA PHE A 29 17.95 -18.20 -34.44
C PHE A 29 16.48 -18.62 -34.65
N SER A 30 15.53 -17.93 -34.00
CA SER A 30 14.09 -18.19 -34.13
C SER A 30 13.61 -18.07 -35.59
N ASN A 31 14.03 -17.03 -36.29
CA ASN A 31 13.70 -16.81 -37.70
C ASN A 31 14.24 -17.94 -38.58
N ARG A 32 15.47 -18.40 -38.34
CA ARG A 32 16.07 -19.52 -39.05
C ARG A 32 15.28 -20.80 -38.83
N VAL A 33 14.97 -21.11 -37.56
CA VAL A 33 14.14 -22.29 -37.20
C VAL A 33 12.74 -22.20 -37.84
N THR A 34 12.08 -21.05 -37.76
CA THR A 34 10.77 -20.84 -38.37
C THR A 34 10.81 -21.11 -39.88
N THR A 35 11.85 -20.61 -40.53
CA THR A 35 12.04 -20.84 -41.99
C THR A 35 12.30 -22.30 -42.32
N ALA A 36 13.17 -22.97 -41.54
CA ALA A 36 13.44 -24.40 -41.72
C ALA A 36 12.19 -25.26 -41.51
N VAL A 37 11.42 -24.97 -40.47
CA VAL A 37 10.13 -25.66 -40.17
C VAL A 37 9.13 -25.41 -41.27
N ALA A 38 8.94 -24.17 -41.73
CA ALA A 38 7.99 -23.84 -42.80
C ALA A 38 8.33 -24.51 -44.14
N ARG A 39 9.61 -24.74 -44.42
CA ARG A 39 10.11 -25.44 -45.65
C ARG A 39 10.25 -26.95 -45.46
N VAL A 40 10.01 -27.46 -44.25
CA VAL A 40 10.26 -28.86 -43.88
C VAL A 40 11.71 -29.29 -44.15
N ASP A 41 12.65 -28.35 -43.95
CA ASP A 41 14.09 -28.56 -44.18
C ASP A 41 14.74 -29.14 -42.92
N LEU A 42 14.92 -30.45 -42.92
CA LEU A 42 15.50 -31.20 -41.81
C LEU A 42 16.98 -30.87 -41.57
N ASP A 43 17.74 -30.60 -42.61
CA ASP A 43 19.15 -30.35 -42.50
C ASP A 43 19.41 -28.93 -41.95
N ASP A 44 18.64 -27.92 -42.44
CA ASP A 44 18.76 -26.54 -41.90
C ASP A 44 18.29 -26.49 -40.43
N LEU A 45 17.25 -27.27 -40.04
CA LEU A 45 16.86 -27.37 -38.64
C LEU A 45 17.98 -27.97 -37.76
N ARG A 46 18.59 -29.07 -38.24
CA ARG A 46 19.75 -29.69 -37.52
C ARG A 46 20.93 -28.75 -37.36
N ASP A 47 21.27 -28.05 -38.44
CA ASP A 47 22.37 -27.08 -38.43
C ASP A 47 22.06 -25.88 -37.49
N ALA A 48 20.82 -25.40 -37.48
CA ALA A 48 20.41 -24.36 -36.55
C ALA A 48 20.56 -24.82 -35.10
N LEU A 49 20.06 -26.04 -34.77
CA LEU A 49 20.15 -26.60 -33.43
C LEU A 49 21.58 -26.93 -33.02
N ALA A 50 22.42 -27.44 -33.95
CA ALA A 50 23.83 -27.70 -33.70
C ALA A 50 24.62 -26.42 -33.36
N SER A 51 24.23 -25.28 -33.93
CA SER A 51 24.84 -23.99 -33.65
C SER A 51 24.74 -23.56 -32.16
N LEU A 52 23.75 -24.11 -31.43
CA LEU A 52 23.55 -23.81 -29.99
C LEU A 52 24.70 -24.36 -29.13
N ALA A 53 25.45 -25.32 -29.57
CA ALA A 53 26.63 -25.84 -28.86
C ALA A 53 27.75 -24.78 -28.70
N ALA A 54 27.77 -23.76 -29.57
CA ALA A 54 28.70 -22.64 -29.49
C ALA A 54 28.19 -21.46 -28.63
N TRP A 55 27.01 -21.58 -28.02
CA TRP A 55 26.53 -20.52 -27.15
C TRP A 55 27.11 -20.67 -25.75
N SER A 56 27.73 -19.60 -25.26
CA SER A 56 28.38 -19.57 -23.93
C SER A 56 27.37 -19.58 -22.78
N ASP A 57 26.15 -19.08 -23.00
CA ASP A 57 25.05 -19.06 -22.01
C ASP A 57 24.17 -20.31 -22.21
N ALA A 58 24.32 -21.28 -21.31
CA ALA A 58 23.58 -22.53 -21.34
C ALA A 58 22.06 -22.33 -21.15
N GLN A 59 21.63 -21.33 -20.37
CA GLN A 59 20.21 -21.03 -20.13
C GLN A 59 19.57 -20.46 -21.40
N ARG A 60 20.27 -19.59 -22.12
CA ARG A 60 19.78 -19.04 -23.40
C ARG A 60 19.78 -20.09 -24.51
N ALA A 61 20.77 -20.98 -24.53
CA ALA A 61 20.75 -22.13 -25.40
C ALA A 61 19.57 -23.07 -25.10
N HIS A 62 19.23 -23.25 -23.81
CA HIS A 62 18.02 -24.00 -23.40
C HIS A 62 16.74 -23.32 -23.90
N GLN A 63 16.61 -22.01 -23.71
CA GLN A 63 15.46 -21.25 -24.23
C GLN A 63 15.30 -21.41 -25.74
N ALA A 64 16.41 -21.31 -26.48
CA ALA A 64 16.39 -21.48 -27.93
C ALA A 64 15.95 -22.90 -28.35
N ARG A 65 16.37 -23.95 -27.63
CA ARG A 65 15.90 -25.34 -27.87
C ARG A 65 14.40 -25.47 -27.62
N MET A 66 13.89 -24.91 -26.53
CA MET A 66 12.45 -24.93 -26.21
C MET A 66 11.66 -24.20 -27.28
N LEU A 67 12.14 -23.04 -27.74
CA LEU A 67 11.50 -22.26 -28.80
C LEU A 67 11.46 -23.05 -30.12
N ALA A 68 12.54 -23.76 -30.48
CA ALA A 68 12.57 -24.61 -31.68
C ALA A 68 11.54 -25.74 -31.58
N ALA A 69 11.44 -26.41 -30.43
CA ALA A 69 10.47 -27.45 -30.21
C ALA A 69 9.03 -26.92 -30.30
N GLN A 70 8.77 -25.75 -29.76
CA GLN A 70 7.46 -25.10 -29.85
C GLN A 70 7.11 -24.79 -31.30
N ARG A 71 8.01 -24.25 -32.13
CA ARG A 71 7.78 -23.98 -33.55
C ARG A 71 7.46 -25.25 -34.33
N VAL A 72 8.13 -26.33 -33.99
CA VAL A 72 7.83 -27.64 -34.58
C VAL A 72 6.44 -28.14 -34.16
N LEU A 73 6.04 -27.99 -32.90
CA LEU A 73 4.73 -28.37 -32.34
C LEU A 73 3.56 -27.54 -32.88
N GLU A 74 3.80 -26.27 -33.23
CA GLU A 74 2.79 -25.37 -33.80
C GLU A 74 2.45 -25.71 -35.27
N SER A 75 3.17 -26.62 -35.91
CA SER A 75 2.91 -26.99 -37.30
C SER A 75 1.58 -27.74 -37.48
N GLU A 76 0.84 -27.40 -38.53
CA GLU A 76 -0.49 -27.98 -38.81
C GLU A 76 -0.46 -29.36 -39.49
N HIS A 77 0.70 -29.79 -40.04
CA HIS A 77 0.85 -31.00 -40.87
C HIS A 77 1.36 -32.21 -40.06
N ARG A 78 0.67 -32.61 -39.00
CA ARG A 78 1.14 -33.63 -38.03
C ARG A 78 1.18 -35.08 -38.53
N THR A 79 0.67 -35.37 -39.69
CA THR A 79 0.62 -36.75 -40.26
C THR A 79 1.61 -36.99 -41.40
N ASP A 80 2.27 -35.94 -41.89
CA ASP A 80 3.27 -36.07 -42.95
C ASP A 80 4.59 -36.63 -42.40
N LEU A 81 5.16 -37.62 -43.08
CA LEU A 81 6.42 -38.26 -42.71
C LEU A 81 7.58 -37.24 -42.58
N ALA A 82 7.61 -36.26 -43.47
CA ALA A 82 8.66 -35.23 -43.43
C ALA A 82 8.57 -34.38 -42.16
N TRP A 83 7.34 -33.98 -41.73
CA TRP A 83 7.10 -33.29 -40.49
C TRP A 83 7.43 -34.14 -39.27
N LEU A 84 7.04 -35.41 -39.25
CA LEU A 84 7.36 -36.33 -38.14
C LEU A 84 8.86 -36.46 -37.90
N LYS A 85 9.69 -36.31 -38.94
CA LYS A 85 11.16 -36.28 -38.81
C LYS A 85 11.64 -35.01 -38.05
N LEU A 86 10.98 -33.85 -38.26
CA LEU A 86 11.28 -32.64 -37.49
C LEU A 86 10.98 -32.82 -36.00
N PHE A 87 9.85 -33.50 -35.67
CA PHE A 87 9.52 -33.85 -34.28
C PHE A 87 10.59 -34.75 -33.64
N ALA A 88 11.10 -35.74 -34.38
CA ALA A 88 12.15 -36.61 -33.88
C ALA A 88 13.47 -35.84 -33.60
N VAL A 89 13.84 -34.92 -34.49
CA VAL A 89 15.02 -34.07 -34.30
C VAL A 89 14.86 -33.12 -33.09
N ALA A 90 13.70 -32.49 -32.94
CA ALA A 90 13.40 -31.65 -31.78
C ALA A 90 13.43 -32.46 -30.47
N ALA A 91 12.89 -33.66 -30.44
CA ALA A 91 12.93 -34.56 -29.30
C ALA A 91 14.36 -34.99 -28.92
N ASP A 92 15.18 -35.34 -29.93
CA ASP A 92 16.60 -35.67 -29.72
C ASP A 92 17.37 -34.52 -29.09
N GLU A 93 17.14 -33.32 -29.60
CA GLU A 93 17.83 -32.11 -29.10
C GLU A 93 17.41 -31.75 -27.68
N LEU A 94 16.12 -31.90 -27.30
CA LEU A 94 15.63 -31.68 -25.97
C LEU A 94 16.02 -32.78 -24.96
N LEU A 95 16.27 -33.99 -25.43
CA LEU A 95 16.77 -35.06 -24.58
C LEU A 95 18.19 -34.80 -24.07
N LYS A 96 19.02 -34.03 -24.76
CA LYS A 96 20.40 -33.69 -24.31
C LYS A 96 20.37 -32.97 -22.94
N PRO A 97 19.73 -31.79 -22.80
CA PRO A 97 19.65 -31.14 -21.50
C PRO A 97 18.83 -31.95 -20.48
N LEU A 98 17.85 -32.74 -20.90
CA LEU A 98 17.06 -33.58 -20.01
C LEU A 98 17.87 -34.76 -19.42
N GLU A 99 18.88 -35.26 -20.13
CA GLU A 99 19.79 -36.27 -19.63
C GLU A 99 20.80 -35.68 -18.62
N GLU A 100 21.18 -34.41 -18.79
CA GLU A 100 22.05 -33.69 -17.86
C GLU A 100 21.29 -33.28 -16.58
N GLU A 101 20.04 -32.83 -16.73
CA GLU A 101 19.18 -32.38 -15.64
C GLU A 101 17.76 -33.00 -15.75
N PRO A 102 17.58 -34.29 -15.35
CA PRO A 102 16.32 -35.01 -15.55
C PRO A 102 15.14 -34.50 -14.70
N SER A 103 15.39 -33.59 -13.76
CA SER A 103 14.39 -33.05 -12.85
C SER A 103 13.75 -31.75 -13.34
N GLU A 104 13.66 -31.54 -14.67
CA GLU A 104 13.03 -30.38 -15.27
C GLU A 104 11.61 -30.71 -15.77
N PRO A 105 10.52 -30.31 -15.08
CA PRO A 105 9.16 -30.74 -15.42
C PRO A 105 8.71 -30.27 -16.79
N THR A 106 9.07 -29.06 -17.21
CA THR A 106 8.69 -28.49 -18.50
C THR A 106 9.34 -29.25 -19.66
N LEU A 107 10.63 -29.60 -19.53
CA LEU A 107 11.32 -30.43 -20.50
C LEU A 107 10.71 -31.82 -20.58
N LEU A 108 10.46 -32.48 -19.44
CA LEU A 108 9.78 -33.79 -19.42
C LEU A 108 8.45 -33.75 -20.16
N ASN A 109 7.64 -32.69 -19.91
CA ASN A 109 6.35 -32.56 -20.59
C ASN A 109 6.51 -32.32 -22.09
N THR A 110 7.42 -31.42 -22.52
CA THR A 110 7.63 -31.08 -23.93
C THR A 110 8.16 -32.28 -24.73
N VAL A 111 9.17 -33.02 -24.21
CA VAL A 111 9.64 -34.25 -24.80
C VAL A 111 8.52 -35.31 -24.85
N GLY A 112 7.68 -35.34 -23.80
CA GLY A 112 6.48 -36.18 -23.75
C GLY A 112 5.50 -35.90 -24.89
N ILE A 113 5.24 -34.62 -25.20
CA ILE A 113 4.36 -34.19 -26.28
C ILE A 113 4.96 -34.63 -27.64
N LEU A 114 6.24 -34.36 -27.88
CA LEU A 114 6.94 -34.73 -29.10
C LEU A 114 6.90 -36.26 -29.35
N LEU A 115 7.14 -37.05 -28.30
CA LEU A 115 7.07 -38.50 -28.39
C LEU A 115 5.62 -39.03 -28.56
N TYR A 116 4.64 -38.36 -28.01
CA TYR A 116 3.22 -38.65 -28.20
C TYR A 116 2.84 -38.49 -29.69
N GLU A 117 3.23 -37.37 -30.30
CA GLU A 117 3.00 -37.10 -31.72
C GLU A 117 3.72 -38.14 -32.63
N LEU A 118 4.87 -38.64 -32.16
CA LEU A 118 5.61 -39.72 -32.84
C LEU A 118 5.03 -41.12 -32.60
N GLY A 119 3.86 -41.27 -31.98
CA GLY A 119 3.21 -42.53 -31.72
C GLY A 119 3.72 -43.30 -30.48
N GLU A 120 4.68 -42.75 -29.73
CA GLU A 120 5.28 -43.38 -28.56
C GLU A 120 4.51 -43.04 -27.26
N ALA A 121 3.18 -43.21 -27.31
CA ALA A 121 2.25 -42.85 -26.25
C ALA A 121 2.58 -43.48 -24.87
N GLY A 122 3.13 -44.67 -24.83
CA GLY A 122 3.56 -45.35 -23.61
C GLY A 122 4.73 -44.66 -22.94
N THR A 123 5.72 -44.21 -23.70
CA THR A 123 6.90 -43.48 -23.24
C THR A 123 6.50 -42.04 -22.84
N ALA A 124 5.65 -41.40 -23.66
CA ALA A 124 5.08 -40.08 -23.33
C ALA A 124 4.33 -40.09 -22.00
N SER A 125 3.50 -41.10 -21.74
CA SER A 125 2.80 -41.27 -20.45
C SER A 125 3.76 -41.40 -19.28
N THR A 126 4.93 -42.01 -19.45
CA THR A 126 5.94 -42.12 -18.41
C THR A 126 6.58 -40.76 -18.08
N LEU A 127 6.86 -39.97 -19.14
CA LEU A 127 7.42 -38.60 -19.00
C LEU A 127 6.40 -37.65 -18.33
N PHE A 128 5.12 -37.69 -18.76
CA PHE A 128 4.07 -36.86 -18.12
C PHE A 128 3.86 -37.21 -16.65
N LYS A 129 3.91 -38.49 -16.27
CA LYS A 129 3.87 -38.90 -14.87
C LYS A 129 5.07 -38.38 -14.07
N ALA A 130 6.26 -38.40 -14.65
CA ALA A 130 7.46 -37.87 -14.04
C ALA A 130 7.35 -36.35 -13.84
N ALA A 131 6.90 -35.61 -14.87
CA ALA A 131 6.66 -34.18 -14.81
C ALA A 131 5.67 -33.80 -13.70
N LEU A 132 4.53 -34.49 -13.62
CA LEU A 132 3.48 -34.26 -12.62
C LEU A 132 3.89 -34.70 -11.19
N ARG A 133 4.83 -35.63 -11.03
CA ARG A 133 5.40 -35.99 -9.74
C ARG A 133 6.26 -34.86 -9.20
N LEU A 134 7.00 -34.16 -10.05
CA LEU A 134 7.83 -33.01 -9.70
C LEU A 134 6.99 -31.74 -9.50
N ASP A 135 6.11 -31.43 -10.45
CA ASP A 135 5.21 -30.28 -10.43
C ASP A 135 3.75 -30.70 -10.68
N PRO A 136 2.94 -30.95 -9.63
CA PRO A 136 1.54 -31.34 -9.76
C PRO A 136 0.63 -30.27 -10.39
N LYS A 137 1.10 -29.01 -10.49
CA LYS A 137 0.38 -27.86 -11.06
C LYS A 137 0.85 -27.49 -12.47
N LEU A 138 1.76 -28.30 -13.06
CA LEU A 138 2.29 -28.00 -14.38
C LEU A 138 1.14 -27.89 -15.42
N PRO A 139 1.03 -26.76 -16.14
CA PRO A 139 -0.06 -26.52 -17.08
C PRO A 139 -0.18 -27.63 -18.13
N HIS A 140 -1.40 -28.02 -18.46
CA HIS A 140 -1.75 -29.03 -19.46
C HIS A 140 -1.20 -30.45 -19.22
N ALA A 141 -0.27 -30.67 -18.29
CA ALA A 141 0.39 -31.97 -18.13
C ALA A 141 -0.57 -33.10 -17.72
N LYS A 142 -1.62 -32.80 -16.93
CA LYS A 142 -2.67 -33.80 -16.59
C LYS A 142 -3.50 -34.21 -17.78
N GLU A 143 -3.83 -33.26 -18.66
CA GLU A 143 -4.58 -33.55 -19.89
C GLU A 143 -3.72 -34.34 -20.86
N ASN A 144 -2.45 -33.95 -21.05
CA ASN A 144 -1.48 -34.69 -21.89
C ASN A 144 -1.31 -36.14 -21.41
N LEU A 145 -1.23 -36.34 -20.08
CA LEU A 145 -1.17 -37.71 -19.50
C LEU A 145 -2.42 -38.54 -19.84
N LYS A 146 -3.63 -37.95 -19.70
CA LYS A 146 -4.89 -38.63 -20.01
C LYS A 146 -4.96 -39.03 -21.48
N GLN A 147 -4.60 -38.14 -22.38
CA GLN A 147 -4.56 -38.41 -23.84
C GLN A 147 -3.56 -39.51 -24.17
N ALA A 148 -2.33 -39.45 -23.63
CA ALA A 148 -1.31 -40.46 -23.83
C ALA A 148 -1.74 -41.85 -23.32
N GLN A 149 -2.39 -41.94 -22.17
CA GLN A 149 -2.90 -43.17 -21.60
C GLN A 149 -4.04 -43.75 -22.45
N ALA A 150 -4.91 -42.92 -23.02
CA ALA A 150 -5.97 -43.35 -23.91
C ALA A 150 -5.38 -43.93 -25.22
N LEU A 151 -4.43 -43.23 -25.85
CA LEU A 151 -3.78 -43.70 -27.09
C LEU A 151 -2.96 -44.97 -26.86
N ALA A 152 -2.25 -45.12 -25.75
CA ALA A 152 -1.47 -46.31 -25.44
C ALA A 152 -2.31 -47.59 -25.28
N ARG A 153 -3.63 -47.49 -25.08
CA ARG A 153 -4.56 -48.61 -25.02
C ARG A 153 -5.07 -49.05 -26.42
N THR A 154 -4.88 -48.17 -27.42
CA THR A 154 -5.28 -48.47 -28.80
C THR A 154 -4.13 -49.16 -29.55
N LYS A 155 -4.41 -50.09 -30.45
CA LYS A 155 -3.39 -50.66 -31.33
C LYS A 155 -3.03 -49.59 -32.39
N THR A 156 -1.91 -48.88 -32.18
CA THR A 156 -1.35 -47.97 -33.18
C THR A 156 -0.71 -48.73 -34.32
N GLY A 157 -0.84 -48.24 -35.56
CA GLY A 157 -0.13 -48.75 -36.72
C GLY A 157 1.39 -48.72 -36.52
N LYS A 158 2.12 -49.63 -37.24
CA LYS A 158 3.59 -49.60 -37.21
C LYS A 158 4.10 -48.30 -37.81
N LEU A 159 5.05 -47.64 -37.13
CA LEU A 159 5.76 -46.49 -37.68
C LEU A 159 6.47 -46.87 -39.00
N PRO A 160 6.52 -45.96 -39.99
CA PRO A 160 7.34 -46.16 -41.20
C PRO A 160 8.81 -46.43 -40.81
N ALA A 161 9.45 -47.37 -41.54
CA ALA A 161 10.83 -47.79 -41.23
C ALA A 161 11.80 -46.61 -41.15
N GLN A 162 11.64 -45.60 -41.99
CA GLN A 162 12.43 -44.36 -42.00
C GLN A 162 12.27 -43.50 -40.75
N LEU A 163 11.10 -43.46 -40.14
CA LEU A 163 10.82 -42.78 -38.92
C LEU A 163 11.28 -43.59 -37.70
N MET A 164 11.09 -44.90 -37.77
CA MET A 164 11.47 -45.84 -36.72
C MET A 164 12.98 -45.75 -36.38
N SER A 165 13.84 -45.57 -37.36
CA SER A 165 15.27 -45.42 -37.16
C SER A 165 15.64 -44.14 -36.34
N LEU A 166 14.83 -43.09 -36.43
CA LEU A 166 15.01 -41.85 -35.66
C LEU A 166 14.39 -41.94 -34.26
N VAL A 167 13.26 -42.63 -34.11
CA VAL A 167 12.48 -42.68 -32.86
C VAL A 167 13.00 -43.73 -31.88
N LEU A 168 13.42 -44.93 -32.37
CA LEU A 168 13.86 -46.02 -31.51
C LEU A 168 15.02 -45.62 -30.54
N PRO A 169 16.02 -44.82 -30.95
CA PRO A 169 17.06 -44.41 -30.04
C PRO A 169 16.58 -43.44 -28.92
N LEU A 170 15.49 -42.70 -29.14
CA LEU A 170 14.96 -41.71 -28.19
C LEU A 170 14.24 -42.38 -27.02
N VAL A 171 13.53 -43.48 -27.27
CA VAL A 171 12.69 -44.18 -26.29
C VAL A 171 13.46 -44.59 -25.01
N PRO A 172 14.59 -45.33 -25.08
CA PRO A 172 15.31 -45.71 -23.87
C PRO A 172 15.91 -44.52 -23.14
N ARG A 173 16.34 -43.47 -23.86
CA ARG A 173 16.85 -42.22 -23.27
C ARG A 173 15.77 -41.50 -22.48
N ALA A 174 14.62 -41.31 -23.11
CA ALA A 174 13.45 -40.65 -22.46
C ALA A 174 12.98 -41.43 -21.21
N ARG A 175 12.94 -42.75 -21.28
CA ARG A 175 12.58 -43.60 -20.11
C ARG A 175 13.60 -43.51 -18.98
N ARG A 176 14.90 -43.49 -19.31
CA ARG A 176 15.95 -43.26 -18.28
C ARG A 176 15.80 -41.90 -17.63
N ALA A 177 15.62 -40.84 -18.41
CA ALA A 177 15.40 -39.51 -17.87
C ALA A 177 14.16 -39.47 -16.97
N ALA A 178 13.03 -40.04 -17.39
CA ALA A 178 11.81 -40.08 -16.56
C ALA A 178 12.00 -40.87 -15.25
N ALA A 179 12.82 -41.93 -15.28
CA ALA A 179 13.12 -42.74 -14.08
C ALA A 179 14.07 -42.02 -13.13
N ALA A 180 15.02 -41.27 -13.64
CA ALA A 180 15.96 -40.45 -12.86
C ALA A 180 15.32 -39.18 -12.28
N ALA A 181 14.19 -38.72 -12.82
CA ALA A 181 13.53 -37.50 -12.41
C ALA A 181 13.03 -37.61 -10.95
N SER A 182 13.64 -36.85 -10.06
CA SER A 182 13.27 -36.77 -8.64
C SER A 182 13.63 -35.40 -8.08
N ALA A 183 12.85 -34.92 -7.13
CA ALA A 183 13.25 -33.73 -6.38
C ALA A 183 14.53 -34.04 -5.56
N ALA A 184 15.44 -33.11 -5.52
CA ALA A 184 16.63 -33.20 -4.69
C ALA A 184 16.25 -33.16 -3.20
N SER A 185 17.06 -33.79 -2.36
CA SER A 185 16.89 -33.79 -0.91
C SER A 185 18.19 -33.43 -0.20
N GLY A 186 18.08 -32.92 1.03
CA GLY A 186 19.26 -32.54 1.82
C GLY A 186 19.90 -31.23 1.38
N LEU A 187 19.18 -30.41 0.56
CA LEU A 187 19.65 -29.08 0.18
C LEU A 187 19.46 -28.11 1.34
N THR A 188 20.35 -27.14 1.42
CA THR A 188 20.43 -26.16 2.49
C THR A 188 20.11 -24.75 2.01
N VAL A 189 19.68 -23.87 2.95
CA VAL A 189 19.43 -22.46 2.68
C VAL A 189 20.12 -21.58 3.73
N SER A 190 20.86 -20.57 3.26
CA SER A 190 21.46 -19.53 4.10
C SER A 190 20.59 -18.29 4.07
N LEU A 191 20.21 -17.76 5.25
CA LEU A 191 19.65 -16.43 5.41
C LEU A 191 20.79 -15.42 5.46
N CYS A 192 20.75 -14.40 4.58
CA CYS A 192 21.70 -13.29 4.54
C CYS A 192 20.97 -11.98 4.84
N MET A 193 21.47 -11.23 5.81
CA MET A 193 20.87 -9.97 6.26
C MET A 193 21.91 -8.87 6.32
N ILE A 194 21.50 -7.61 6.10
CA ILE A 194 22.28 -6.43 6.48
C ILE A 194 21.53 -5.71 7.58
N VAL A 195 22.25 -5.25 8.60
CA VAL A 195 21.64 -4.61 9.77
C VAL A 195 22.37 -3.35 10.20
N LYS A 196 21.64 -2.42 10.81
CA LYS A 196 22.17 -1.30 11.57
C LYS A 196 21.15 -0.78 12.56
N ASP A 197 21.46 -0.85 13.87
CA ASP A 197 20.61 -0.35 14.96
C ASP A 197 19.16 -0.91 14.89
N GLU A 198 19.04 -2.26 14.90
CA GLU A 198 17.77 -2.99 14.74
C GLU A 198 17.44 -3.89 15.96
N GLU A 199 17.86 -3.48 17.17
CA GLU A 199 17.66 -4.30 18.40
C GLU A 199 16.18 -4.58 18.70
N GLU A 200 15.23 -3.73 18.21
CA GLU A 200 13.80 -3.91 18.43
C GLU A 200 13.18 -4.93 17.47
N MET A 201 13.60 -4.94 16.20
CA MET A 201 12.94 -5.69 15.13
C MET A 201 13.61 -7.04 14.84
N LEU A 202 14.94 -7.10 14.97
CA LEU A 202 15.73 -8.28 14.63
C LEU A 202 15.31 -9.56 15.38
N PRO A 203 14.96 -9.55 16.70
CA PRO A 203 14.53 -10.76 17.39
C PRO A 203 13.32 -11.41 16.72
N GLY A 204 12.28 -10.64 16.42
CA GLY A 204 11.05 -11.13 15.78
C GLY A 204 11.29 -11.69 14.38
N CYS A 205 12.18 -11.07 13.60
CA CYS A 205 12.58 -11.58 12.28
C CYS A 205 13.28 -12.94 12.39
N LEU A 206 14.26 -13.07 13.29
CA LEU A 206 15.02 -14.32 13.48
C LEU A 206 14.17 -15.44 14.05
N GLU A 207 13.25 -15.15 14.98
CA GLU A 207 12.26 -16.12 15.48
C GLU A 207 11.33 -16.61 14.36
N ALA A 208 10.87 -15.70 13.48
CA ALA A 208 9.94 -16.04 12.41
C ALA A 208 10.54 -17.00 11.36
N VAL A 209 11.87 -16.99 11.15
CA VAL A 209 12.55 -17.87 10.20
C VAL A 209 13.05 -19.17 10.84
N ALA A 210 12.92 -19.33 12.14
CA ALA A 210 13.44 -20.48 12.88
C ALA A 210 12.91 -21.82 12.30
N GLY A 211 13.82 -22.77 12.08
CA GLY A 211 13.53 -24.07 11.44
C GLY A 211 13.34 -24.02 9.92
N GLY A 212 13.24 -22.84 9.30
CA GLY A 212 13.18 -22.66 7.84
C GLY A 212 14.55 -22.59 7.18
N VAL A 213 15.57 -22.10 7.89
CA VAL A 213 16.93 -21.87 7.37
C VAL A 213 17.97 -22.73 8.11
N ASP A 214 19.12 -22.98 7.46
CA ASP A 214 20.21 -23.81 7.99
C ASP A 214 21.38 -22.96 8.51
N GLU A 215 21.56 -21.78 7.99
CA GLU A 215 22.63 -20.85 8.29
C GLU A 215 22.08 -19.43 8.32
N ILE A 216 22.57 -18.61 9.25
CA ILE A 216 22.22 -17.19 9.37
C ILE A 216 23.52 -16.38 9.27
N ILE A 217 23.57 -15.43 8.33
CA ILE A 217 24.67 -14.52 8.14
C ILE A 217 24.13 -13.10 8.27
N VAL A 218 24.69 -12.35 9.21
CA VAL A 218 24.32 -10.96 9.49
C VAL A 218 25.52 -10.07 9.18
N VAL A 219 25.36 -9.15 8.23
CA VAL A 219 26.35 -8.13 7.93
C VAL A 219 25.99 -6.86 8.69
N ASP A 220 26.75 -6.57 9.73
CA ASP A 220 26.60 -5.35 10.53
C ASP A 220 27.30 -4.17 9.89
N THR A 221 26.55 -3.10 9.58
CA THR A 221 27.08 -1.90 8.92
C THR A 221 27.43 -0.77 9.91
N GLY A 222 27.60 -1.12 11.19
CA GLY A 222 28.04 -0.21 12.26
C GLY A 222 26.93 0.10 13.25
N SER A 223 26.32 -0.93 13.84
CA SER A 223 25.36 -0.81 14.94
C SER A 223 26.03 -0.30 16.22
N SER A 224 25.29 0.50 16.98
CA SER A 224 25.70 1.05 18.27
C SER A 224 24.84 0.55 19.44
N ASP A 225 23.76 -0.19 19.12
CA ASP A 225 22.84 -0.83 20.06
C ASP A 225 23.16 -2.32 20.24
N ARG A 226 22.21 -3.12 20.74
CA ARG A 226 22.39 -4.55 21.00
C ARG A 226 22.18 -5.46 19.78
N THR A 227 22.09 -4.90 18.57
CA THR A 227 21.81 -5.66 17.35
C THR A 227 22.78 -6.83 17.15
N VAL A 228 24.09 -6.61 17.33
CA VAL A 228 25.11 -7.65 17.16
C VAL A 228 24.97 -8.76 18.21
N GLU A 229 24.80 -8.39 19.49
CA GLU A 229 24.58 -9.33 20.59
C GLU A 229 23.35 -10.24 20.33
N ILE A 230 22.28 -9.64 19.85
CA ILE A 230 21.04 -10.35 19.49
C ILE A 230 21.32 -11.34 18.34
N ALA A 231 21.95 -10.90 17.25
CA ALA A 231 22.26 -11.77 16.12
C ALA A 231 23.09 -13.00 16.56
N GLU A 232 24.12 -12.78 17.37
CA GLU A 232 24.98 -13.86 17.91
C GLU A 232 24.21 -14.83 18.81
N SER A 233 23.23 -14.33 19.59
CA SER A 233 22.38 -15.16 20.46
C SER A 233 21.51 -16.17 19.68
N PHE A 234 21.17 -15.84 18.42
CA PHE A 234 20.48 -16.74 17.48
C PHE A 234 21.44 -17.63 16.67
N GLY A 235 22.72 -17.59 16.95
CA GLY A 235 23.75 -18.41 16.27
C GLY A 235 24.14 -17.86 14.89
N ALA A 236 23.88 -16.59 14.63
CA ALA A 236 24.27 -15.97 13.38
C ALA A 236 25.80 -15.77 13.28
N LYS A 237 26.33 -15.94 12.07
CA LYS A 237 27.68 -15.50 11.72
C LYS A 237 27.65 -14.01 11.44
N VAL A 238 28.18 -13.19 12.34
CA VAL A 238 28.23 -11.73 12.18
C VAL A 238 29.50 -11.34 11.41
N ILE A 239 29.35 -10.45 10.42
CA ILE A 239 30.43 -9.85 9.63
C ILE A 239 30.32 -8.33 9.76
N HIS A 240 31.35 -7.70 10.31
CA HIS A 240 31.39 -6.24 10.38
C HIS A 240 31.85 -5.64 9.06
N PHE A 241 31.01 -4.79 8.47
CA PHE A 241 31.27 -4.11 7.21
C PHE A 241 31.10 -2.60 7.40
N PRO A 242 32.21 -1.81 7.39
CA PRO A 242 32.13 -0.36 7.48
C PRO A 242 31.30 0.20 6.33
N TRP A 243 30.25 0.94 6.65
CA TRP A 243 29.35 1.51 5.65
C TRP A 243 30.07 2.36 4.62
N ASN A 244 29.98 2.00 3.33
CA ASN A 244 30.63 2.66 2.20
C ASN A 244 29.67 3.42 1.26
N GLY A 245 28.38 3.52 1.63
CA GLY A 245 27.37 4.16 0.79
C GLY A 245 26.70 3.24 -0.24
N SER A 246 26.92 1.91 -0.18
CA SER A 246 26.37 0.93 -1.12
C SER A 246 25.70 -0.23 -0.36
N PHE A 247 24.38 -0.35 -0.54
CA PHE A 247 23.63 -1.50 -0.01
C PHE A 247 24.02 -2.80 -0.73
N ALA A 248 24.24 -2.75 -2.05
CA ALA A 248 24.65 -3.92 -2.82
C ALA A 248 25.97 -4.50 -2.31
N ASP A 249 26.97 -3.66 -2.01
CA ASP A 249 28.25 -4.12 -1.51
C ASP A 249 28.11 -4.84 -0.16
N ALA A 250 27.33 -4.26 0.76
CA ALA A 250 27.07 -4.87 2.07
C ALA A 250 26.33 -6.21 1.92
N ARG A 251 25.27 -6.30 1.08
CA ARG A 251 24.55 -7.57 0.84
C ARG A 251 25.46 -8.62 0.19
N ASN A 252 26.28 -8.25 -0.79
CA ASN A 252 27.15 -9.18 -1.48
C ASN A 252 28.18 -9.81 -0.56
N VAL A 253 28.67 -9.10 0.46
CA VAL A 253 29.56 -9.68 1.50
C VAL A 253 28.87 -10.83 2.22
N GLY A 254 27.58 -10.69 2.55
CA GLY A 254 26.80 -11.77 3.15
C GLY A 254 26.59 -12.96 2.21
N LEU A 255 26.26 -12.68 0.93
CA LEU A 255 26.07 -13.72 -0.09
C LEU A 255 27.37 -14.50 -0.37
N ASP A 256 28.53 -13.81 -0.36
CA ASP A 256 29.84 -14.46 -0.58
C ASP A 256 30.25 -15.36 0.57
N ALA A 257 29.78 -15.06 1.78
CA ALA A 257 30.05 -15.83 2.97
C ALA A 257 29.11 -17.04 3.19
N ALA A 258 28.04 -17.14 2.40
CA ALA A 258 26.99 -18.14 2.53
C ALA A 258 27.39 -19.49 1.91
N ALA A 259 27.15 -20.57 2.66
CA ALA A 259 27.46 -21.94 2.26
C ALA A 259 26.27 -22.75 1.74
N GLY A 260 25.05 -22.25 1.89
CA GLY A 260 23.82 -22.95 1.47
C GLY A 260 23.70 -23.09 -0.05
N ASP A 261 22.97 -24.12 -0.49
CA ASP A 261 22.62 -24.34 -1.91
C ASP A 261 21.67 -23.26 -2.44
N TRP A 262 20.86 -22.71 -1.52
CA TRP A 262 19.94 -21.61 -1.73
C TRP A 262 20.30 -20.44 -0.84
N LEU A 263 20.05 -19.24 -1.32
CA LEU A 263 20.16 -18.00 -0.58
C LEU A 263 18.78 -17.43 -0.33
N MET A 264 18.54 -17.02 0.89
CA MET A 264 17.39 -16.20 1.30
C MET A 264 17.90 -14.88 1.84
N TYR A 265 17.23 -13.78 1.57
CA TYR A 265 17.53 -12.51 2.22
C TYR A 265 16.27 -11.86 2.78
N LEU A 266 16.40 -11.23 3.94
CA LEU A 266 15.40 -10.43 4.61
C LEU A 266 16.07 -9.21 5.24
N ASP A 267 15.31 -8.14 5.41
CA ASP A 267 15.67 -7.03 6.27
C ASP A 267 15.17 -7.31 7.69
N ALA A 268 15.74 -6.66 8.71
CA ALA A 268 15.42 -6.95 10.11
C ALA A 268 13.95 -6.67 10.47
N ASP A 269 13.33 -5.74 9.74
CA ASP A 269 11.93 -5.34 9.88
C ASP A 269 10.97 -6.14 8.97
N GLU A 270 11.45 -7.25 8.37
CA GLU A 270 10.67 -8.19 7.55
C GLU A 270 10.50 -9.53 8.27
N HIS A 271 9.28 -9.84 8.66
CA HIS A 271 8.96 -11.06 9.39
C HIS A 271 8.16 -12.03 8.52
N LEU A 272 8.54 -13.30 8.50
CA LEU A 272 7.70 -14.34 7.89
C LEU A 272 6.35 -14.45 8.62
N VAL A 273 5.29 -14.72 7.86
CA VAL A 273 3.99 -15.04 8.44
C VAL A 273 4.14 -16.29 9.33
N PRO A 274 3.57 -16.31 10.56
CA PRO A 274 3.68 -17.44 11.46
C PRO A 274 3.34 -18.77 10.81
N GLY A 275 4.22 -19.75 10.92
CA GLY A 275 4.07 -21.09 10.33
C GLY A 275 4.61 -21.23 8.90
N ASP A 276 5.00 -20.16 8.24
CA ASP A 276 5.47 -20.21 6.84
C ASP A 276 6.93 -20.67 6.71
N ALA A 277 7.76 -20.54 7.74
CA ALA A 277 9.14 -21.04 7.76
C ALA A 277 9.23 -22.51 7.36
N ALA A 278 8.32 -23.36 7.83
CA ALA A 278 8.29 -24.78 7.50
C ALA A 278 8.03 -25.05 6.01
N LYS A 279 7.35 -24.15 5.30
CA LYS A 279 7.06 -24.27 3.86
C LYS A 279 8.33 -24.13 3.00
N ILE A 280 9.34 -23.38 3.49
CA ILE A 280 10.62 -23.16 2.78
C ILE A 280 11.27 -24.49 2.43
N ARG A 281 11.32 -25.43 3.39
CA ARG A 281 11.92 -26.76 3.19
C ARG A 281 11.32 -27.54 2.03
N GLY A 282 10.02 -27.36 1.76
CA GLY A 282 9.32 -27.99 0.63
C GLY A 282 9.71 -27.41 -0.74
N LEU A 283 10.37 -26.26 -0.79
CA LEU A 283 10.80 -25.60 -2.03
C LEU A 283 12.19 -26.06 -2.48
N LEU A 284 13.11 -26.29 -1.53
CA LEU A 284 14.53 -26.46 -1.81
C LEU A 284 14.84 -27.59 -2.78
N GLY A 285 14.04 -28.67 -2.78
CA GLY A 285 14.18 -29.80 -3.70
C GLY A 285 13.84 -29.51 -5.17
N ARG A 286 13.27 -28.33 -5.47
CA ARG A 286 12.84 -27.95 -6.81
C ARG A 286 14.01 -27.32 -7.59
N THR A 287 15.01 -28.12 -7.91
CA THR A 287 16.27 -27.67 -8.51
C THR A 287 16.12 -27.10 -9.93
N TRP A 288 14.95 -27.32 -10.58
CA TRP A 288 14.59 -26.69 -11.85
C TRP A 288 14.17 -25.23 -11.71
N ARG A 289 14.03 -24.72 -10.50
CA ARG A 289 13.80 -23.31 -10.24
C ARG A 289 15.12 -22.58 -9.97
N GLU A 290 15.19 -21.34 -10.39
CA GLU A 290 16.28 -20.43 -10.05
C GLU A 290 15.92 -19.52 -8.89
N GLY A 291 14.63 -19.33 -8.63
CA GLY A 291 14.19 -18.56 -7.50
C GLY A 291 12.70 -18.67 -7.17
N PHE A 292 12.37 -18.21 -5.95
CA PHE A 292 11.01 -18.21 -5.43
C PHE A 292 10.63 -16.78 -5.00
N HIS A 293 9.48 -16.32 -5.50
CA HIS A 293 8.87 -15.09 -5.05
C HIS A 293 7.98 -15.38 -3.85
N LEU A 294 8.16 -14.58 -2.80
CA LEU A 294 7.32 -14.57 -1.60
C LEU A 294 6.34 -13.40 -1.70
N VAL A 295 5.21 -13.52 -1.00
CA VAL A 295 4.17 -12.48 -0.94
C VAL A 295 4.58 -11.50 0.15
N GLU A 296 5.03 -10.32 -0.22
CA GLU A 296 5.43 -9.27 0.71
C GLU A 296 4.31 -8.26 0.88
N THR A 297 3.93 -8.02 2.14
CA THR A 297 2.93 -7.04 2.54
C THR A 297 3.61 -5.90 3.29
N ASN A 298 3.64 -4.72 2.69
CA ASN A 298 4.20 -3.50 3.26
C ASN A 298 3.08 -2.69 3.91
N TYR A 299 3.14 -2.49 5.22
CA TYR A 299 2.18 -1.64 5.93
C TYR A 299 2.57 -0.17 5.77
N THR A 300 1.63 0.66 5.29
CA THR A 300 1.89 2.08 4.95
C THR A 300 1.23 3.06 5.92
N GLY A 301 0.76 2.59 7.07
CA GLY A 301 0.14 3.40 8.13
C GLY A 301 1.06 3.62 9.33
N GLY A 302 0.52 4.24 10.39
CA GLY A 302 1.21 4.39 11.68
C GLY A 302 1.23 3.10 12.51
N ASP A 303 0.42 2.12 12.13
CA ASP A 303 0.30 0.78 12.72
C ASP A 303 -0.20 -0.22 11.65
N GLU A 304 -0.45 -1.47 12.03
CA GLU A 304 -1.00 -2.50 11.12
C GLU A 304 -2.44 -2.22 10.65
N SER A 305 -3.10 -1.17 11.17
CA SER A 305 -4.47 -0.76 10.82
C SER A 305 -4.56 0.11 9.56
N GLY A 306 -3.41 0.54 9.02
CA GLY A 306 -3.32 1.33 7.79
C GLY A 306 -3.55 0.52 6.52
N THR A 307 -3.44 1.22 5.38
CA THR A 307 -3.40 0.55 4.08
C THR A 307 -2.11 -0.24 3.92
N SER A 308 -2.15 -1.30 3.14
CA SER A 308 -0.97 -2.09 2.82
C SER A 308 -0.81 -2.25 1.30
N VAL A 309 0.45 -2.40 0.88
CA VAL A 309 0.81 -2.73 -0.51
C VAL A 309 1.37 -4.13 -0.53
N THR A 310 0.76 -4.99 -1.34
CA THR A 310 1.20 -6.37 -1.50
C THR A 310 1.83 -6.56 -2.88
N HIS A 311 2.96 -7.25 -2.91
CA HIS A 311 3.63 -7.61 -4.16
C HIS A 311 4.43 -8.91 -4.01
N LEU A 312 4.83 -9.47 -5.15
CA LEU A 312 5.71 -10.63 -5.19
C LEU A 312 7.18 -10.17 -5.17
N ALA A 313 7.92 -10.53 -4.13
CA ALA A 313 9.35 -10.24 -3.98
C ALA A 313 10.18 -11.52 -4.15
N LEU A 314 11.18 -11.49 -5.03
CA LEU A 314 12.14 -12.60 -5.15
C LEU A 314 13.04 -12.62 -3.92
N ARG A 315 12.79 -13.55 -2.98
CA ARG A 315 13.47 -13.61 -1.67
C ARG A 315 14.33 -14.85 -1.50
N ILE A 316 14.07 -15.91 -2.26
CA ILE A 316 14.87 -17.14 -2.21
C ILE A 316 15.38 -17.42 -3.63
N PHE A 317 16.68 -17.68 -3.79
CA PHE A 317 17.28 -17.96 -5.09
C PHE A 317 18.50 -18.88 -4.97
N ARG A 318 18.91 -19.49 -6.09
CA ARG A 318 20.08 -20.39 -6.14
C ARG A 318 21.35 -19.66 -5.76
N ASN A 319 22.23 -20.33 -4.97
CA ASN A 319 23.57 -19.82 -4.69
C ASN A 319 24.47 -20.01 -5.89
N ARG A 320 24.45 -19.05 -6.82
CA ARG A 320 25.29 -19.04 -8.00
C ARG A 320 26.25 -17.84 -7.97
N PRO A 321 27.52 -18.01 -8.41
CA PRO A 321 28.52 -16.93 -8.34
C PRO A 321 28.10 -15.63 -9.05
N GLY A 322 27.29 -15.74 -10.11
CA GLY A 322 26.82 -14.58 -10.87
C GLY A 322 25.58 -13.87 -10.30
N TYR A 323 24.93 -14.43 -9.27
CA TYR A 323 23.72 -13.84 -8.72
C TYR A 323 24.08 -12.90 -7.58
N ARG A 324 24.38 -11.65 -7.91
CA ARG A 324 24.79 -10.61 -6.97
C ARG A 324 23.94 -9.37 -7.14
N PHE A 325 23.87 -8.56 -6.08
CA PHE A 325 23.19 -7.28 -6.09
C PHE A 325 24.03 -6.24 -6.83
N GLU A 326 23.34 -5.36 -7.58
CA GLU A 326 23.89 -4.20 -8.27
C GLU A 326 23.08 -2.96 -7.95
N GLY A 327 23.71 -1.78 -7.94
CA GLY A 327 23.08 -0.51 -7.53
C GLY A 327 23.44 -0.09 -6.10
N LYS A 328 23.50 1.22 -5.84
CA LYS A 328 23.83 1.75 -4.50
C LYS A 328 22.65 1.67 -3.55
N ILE A 329 21.44 1.90 -4.07
CA ILE A 329 20.16 1.84 -3.35
C ILE A 329 19.09 1.24 -4.27
N HIS A 330 18.05 0.60 -3.70
CA HIS A 330 17.07 -0.19 -4.46
C HIS A 330 17.74 -1.21 -5.36
N GLU A 331 18.74 -1.86 -4.81
CA GLU A 331 19.64 -2.76 -5.50
C GLU A 331 18.91 -3.89 -6.24
N GLN A 332 19.34 -4.14 -7.48
CA GLN A 332 18.77 -5.15 -8.36
C GLN A 332 19.68 -6.37 -8.43
N LYS A 333 19.11 -7.59 -8.31
CA LYS A 333 19.82 -8.87 -8.46
C LYS A 333 19.43 -9.61 -9.74
N THR A 334 18.36 -9.15 -10.39
CA THR A 334 17.76 -9.87 -11.52
C THR A 334 18.51 -9.72 -12.83
N GLN A 335 19.45 -8.78 -12.94
CA GLN A 335 20.17 -8.52 -14.19
C GLN A 335 20.95 -9.75 -14.69
N ASN A 336 21.51 -10.53 -13.75
CA ASN A 336 22.28 -11.72 -14.05
C ASN A 336 21.48 -13.03 -13.94
N MET A 337 20.20 -12.96 -13.62
CA MET A 337 19.32 -14.12 -13.51
C MET A 337 18.56 -14.38 -14.82
N PRO A 338 18.18 -15.64 -15.13
CA PRO A 338 17.48 -15.98 -16.38
C PRO A 338 15.98 -15.59 -16.31
N THR A 339 15.66 -14.32 -16.04
CA THR A 339 14.29 -13.81 -15.96
C THR A 339 13.51 -13.92 -17.27
N TYR A 340 14.22 -14.12 -18.38
CA TYR A 340 13.67 -14.46 -19.69
C TYR A 340 13.14 -15.92 -19.80
N LEU A 341 13.30 -16.72 -18.74
CA LEU A 341 12.72 -18.05 -18.55
C LEU A 341 11.79 -18.01 -17.35
N PRO A 342 10.54 -17.50 -17.52
CA PRO A 342 9.61 -17.31 -16.40
C PRO A 342 9.31 -18.60 -15.63
N GLU A 343 9.37 -19.77 -16.30
CA GLU A 343 9.20 -21.08 -15.68
C GLU A 343 10.33 -21.44 -14.68
N ARG A 344 11.43 -20.72 -14.66
CA ARG A 344 12.49 -20.88 -13.67
C ARG A 344 12.22 -20.18 -12.35
N PHE A 345 11.17 -19.38 -12.30
CA PHE A 345 10.77 -18.65 -11.10
C PHE A 345 9.36 -19.10 -10.69
N GLU A 346 9.15 -19.26 -9.40
CA GLU A 346 7.86 -19.69 -8.86
C GLU A 346 7.35 -18.70 -7.83
N ALA A 347 6.09 -18.26 -7.98
CA ALA A 347 5.39 -17.52 -6.94
C ALA A 347 4.86 -18.50 -5.89
N THR A 348 5.15 -18.23 -4.61
CA THR A 348 4.74 -19.08 -3.48
C THR A 348 3.62 -18.41 -2.68
N SER A 349 3.07 -19.14 -1.73
CA SER A 349 2.14 -18.61 -0.72
C SER A 349 2.82 -18.28 0.61
N ILE A 350 4.16 -18.21 0.65
CA ILE A 350 4.92 -17.80 1.82
C ILE A 350 4.80 -16.28 1.94
N GLY A 351 4.34 -15.80 3.09
CA GLY A 351 4.11 -14.40 3.35
C GLY A 351 5.22 -13.73 4.15
N ILE A 352 5.50 -12.49 3.84
CA ILE A 352 6.37 -11.57 4.59
C ILE A 352 5.53 -10.38 5.03
N ARG A 353 5.64 -9.98 6.29
CA ARG A 353 5.13 -8.73 6.85
C ARG A 353 6.28 -7.76 7.00
N HIS A 354 6.21 -6.62 6.33
CA HIS A 354 7.25 -5.59 6.38
C HIS A 354 6.78 -4.41 7.22
N TYR A 355 7.45 -4.19 8.34
CA TYR A 355 7.11 -3.19 9.36
C TYR A 355 7.90 -1.89 9.24
N GLY A 356 8.80 -1.75 8.27
CA GLY A 356 9.73 -0.62 8.14
C GLY A 356 9.10 0.76 7.99
N TYR A 357 7.80 0.83 7.67
CA TYR A 357 7.03 2.08 7.58
C TYR A 357 6.23 2.42 8.85
N LEU A 358 6.26 1.56 9.88
CA LEU A 358 5.60 1.80 11.17
C LEU A 358 6.44 2.67 12.13
N LYS A 359 7.73 2.88 11.83
CA LYS A 359 8.62 3.79 12.59
C LYS A 359 8.12 5.23 12.45
N SER A 360 8.34 6.05 13.48
CA SER A 360 7.80 7.41 13.58
C SER A 360 7.93 8.20 12.27
N ARG A 361 6.94 9.05 11.96
CA ARG A 361 6.94 9.92 10.75
C ARG A 361 8.22 10.76 10.60
N ILE A 362 8.91 11.05 11.70
CA ILE A 362 10.17 11.81 11.71
C ILE A 362 11.30 10.97 11.11
N SER A 363 11.45 9.72 11.58
CA SER A 363 12.50 8.82 11.09
C SER A 363 12.26 8.39 9.61
N ALA A 364 11.00 8.26 9.20
CA ALA A 364 10.65 7.99 7.80
C ALA A 364 11.05 9.15 6.87
N LYS A 365 10.80 10.40 7.27
CA LYS A 365 11.20 11.59 6.49
C LYS A 365 12.72 11.75 6.39
N GLU A 366 13.47 11.44 7.45
CA GLU A 366 14.94 11.47 7.42
C GLU A 366 15.49 10.37 6.50
N LYS A 367 14.90 9.17 6.54
CA LYS A 367 15.23 8.06 5.63
C LYS A 367 15.00 8.46 4.16
N SER A 368 13.85 9.06 3.83
CA SER A 368 13.54 9.51 2.48
C SER A 368 14.50 10.60 1.99
N ARG A 369 14.87 11.56 2.82
CA ARG A 369 15.86 12.60 2.44
C ARG A 369 17.22 12.00 2.10
N ARG A 370 17.73 11.08 2.93
CA ARG A 370 18.97 10.36 2.66
C ARG A 370 18.89 9.56 1.35
N ASN A 371 17.77 8.88 1.12
CA ASN A 371 17.55 8.07 -0.08
C ASN A 371 17.55 8.96 -1.34
N ILE A 372 16.91 10.13 -1.30
CA ILE A 372 16.91 11.10 -2.41
C ILE A 372 18.33 11.50 -2.78
N GLU A 373 19.20 11.82 -1.81
CA GLU A 373 20.59 12.19 -2.07
C GLU A 373 21.36 11.08 -2.82
N LEU A 374 21.17 9.81 -2.39
CA LEU A 374 21.79 8.66 -3.03
C LEU A 374 21.25 8.41 -4.44
N LEU A 375 19.92 8.50 -4.62
CA LEU A 375 19.26 8.31 -5.91
C LEU A 375 19.62 9.41 -6.90
N GLU A 376 19.74 10.66 -6.47
CA GLU A 376 20.20 11.76 -7.32
C GLU A 376 21.65 11.55 -7.78
N LEU A 377 22.53 11.04 -6.89
CA LEU A 377 23.90 10.70 -7.25
C LEU A 377 23.92 9.59 -8.31
N GLU A 378 23.18 8.51 -8.07
CA GLU A 378 23.10 7.37 -8.99
C GLU A 378 22.52 7.78 -10.35
N ARG A 379 21.49 8.66 -10.36
CA ARG A 379 20.91 9.19 -11.60
C ARG A 379 21.89 10.00 -12.43
N ARG A 380 22.80 10.75 -11.80
CA ARG A 380 23.87 11.49 -12.51
C ARG A 380 24.91 10.55 -13.12
N GLU A 381 25.22 9.43 -12.44
CA GLU A 381 26.19 8.44 -12.90
C GLU A 381 25.59 7.49 -13.96
N SER A 382 24.34 7.07 -13.79
CA SER A 382 23.66 6.08 -14.63
C SER A 382 22.15 6.38 -14.71
N PRO A 383 21.71 7.32 -15.56
CA PRO A 383 20.30 7.66 -15.72
C PRO A 383 19.48 6.45 -16.15
N SER A 384 18.36 6.18 -15.47
CA SER A 384 17.43 5.13 -15.85
C SER A 384 15.98 5.49 -15.46
N PRO A 385 14.95 4.95 -16.17
CA PRO A 385 13.56 5.12 -15.77
C PRO A 385 13.27 4.60 -14.36
N PHE A 386 14.02 3.58 -13.91
CA PHE A 386 13.89 3.03 -12.57
C PHE A 386 14.37 4.00 -11.48
N ASN A 387 15.47 4.72 -11.71
CA ASN A 387 15.95 5.75 -10.78
C ASN A 387 14.96 6.91 -10.68
N ALA A 388 14.36 7.32 -11.80
CA ALA A 388 13.32 8.34 -11.82
C ALA A 388 12.07 7.87 -11.04
N PHE A 389 11.61 6.64 -11.25
CA PHE A 389 10.52 6.03 -10.48
C PHE A 389 10.80 6.02 -8.96
N ASN A 390 12.01 5.65 -8.54
CA ASN A 390 12.38 5.63 -7.13
C ASN A 390 12.41 7.04 -6.53
N LEU A 391 12.97 8.03 -7.24
CA LEU A 391 12.92 9.44 -6.81
C LEU A 391 11.50 9.94 -6.62
N GLY A 392 10.61 9.69 -7.60
CA GLY A 392 9.19 10.04 -7.48
C GLY A 392 8.54 9.37 -6.26
N SER A 393 8.89 8.13 -5.96
CA SER A 393 8.37 7.40 -4.79
C SER A 393 8.80 8.03 -3.47
N GLU A 394 10.08 8.45 -3.35
CA GLU A 394 10.58 9.13 -2.14
C GLU A 394 9.95 10.51 -1.94
N TYR A 395 9.75 11.30 -3.03
CA TYR A 395 9.05 12.59 -2.94
C TYR A 395 7.58 12.41 -2.55
N LEU A 396 6.92 11.34 -3.02
CA LEU A 396 5.55 11.02 -2.61
C LEU A 396 5.47 10.72 -1.10
N MET A 397 6.45 9.97 -0.57
CA MET A 397 6.57 9.69 0.87
C MET A 397 6.82 10.95 1.71
N LEU A 398 7.49 11.97 1.15
CA LEU A 398 7.65 13.27 1.80
C LEU A 398 6.39 14.14 1.77
N GLY A 399 5.34 13.74 1.02
CA GLY A 399 4.14 14.54 0.81
C GLY A 399 4.36 15.68 -0.20
N GLU A 400 5.26 15.50 -1.16
CA GLU A 400 5.58 16.45 -2.23
C GLU A 400 5.07 15.93 -3.58
N PRO A 401 3.73 15.81 -3.81
CA PRO A 401 3.17 15.14 -4.98
C PRO A 401 3.54 15.83 -6.31
N ALA A 402 3.75 17.14 -6.32
CA ALA A 402 4.14 17.85 -7.53
C ALA A 402 5.54 17.41 -8.02
N LYS A 403 6.52 17.31 -7.12
CA LYS A 403 7.85 16.79 -7.47
C LYS A 403 7.82 15.32 -7.81
N ALA A 404 7.02 14.55 -7.06
CA ALA A 404 6.81 13.13 -7.38
C ALA A 404 6.30 12.94 -8.81
N ALA A 405 5.32 13.75 -9.23
CA ALA A 405 4.76 13.71 -10.57
C ALA A 405 5.82 14.01 -11.64
N GLU A 406 6.70 15.01 -11.46
CA GLU A 406 7.78 15.33 -12.41
C GLU A 406 8.70 14.12 -12.65
N HIS A 407 9.10 13.42 -11.58
CA HIS A 407 9.97 12.25 -11.69
C HIS A 407 9.23 11.03 -12.26
N PHE A 408 7.97 10.83 -11.92
CA PHE A 408 7.16 9.77 -12.52
C PHE A 408 6.87 10.03 -14.00
N ASP A 409 6.67 11.29 -14.40
CA ASP A 409 6.53 11.68 -15.82
C ASP A 409 7.77 11.27 -16.62
N ASP A 410 8.97 11.58 -16.12
CA ASP A 410 10.23 11.20 -16.75
C ASP A 410 10.39 9.66 -16.86
N ALA A 411 10.05 8.93 -15.79
CA ALA A 411 10.05 7.47 -15.83
C ALA A 411 9.04 6.91 -16.85
N TRP A 412 7.85 7.46 -16.90
CA TRP A 412 6.77 7.06 -17.78
C TRP A 412 7.11 7.29 -19.26
N GLU A 413 7.58 8.49 -19.59
CA GLU A 413 8.00 8.83 -20.95
C GLU A 413 9.17 7.97 -21.42
N SER A 414 10.18 7.78 -20.56
CA SER A 414 11.35 6.96 -20.87
C SER A 414 11.00 5.49 -21.11
N LEU A 415 10.08 4.91 -20.35
CA LEU A 415 9.61 3.54 -20.56
C LEU A 415 8.84 3.39 -21.86
N HIS A 416 7.96 4.32 -22.19
CA HIS A 416 7.17 4.29 -23.44
C HIS A 416 8.06 4.46 -24.68
N ALA A 417 9.08 5.31 -24.61
CA ALA A 417 10.06 5.45 -25.68
C ALA A 417 10.85 4.16 -25.94
N GLY A 418 11.02 3.30 -24.93
CA GLY A 418 11.69 2.01 -25.03
C GLY A 418 10.90 0.89 -25.70
N GLY A 419 9.60 1.08 -25.97
CA GLY A 419 8.70 0.13 -26.68
C GLY A 419 7.83 -0.67 -25.74
N ASP A 420 8.23 -1.86 -25.31
CA ASP A 420 7.42 -2.71 -24.40
C ASP A 420 7.56 -2.25 -22.95
N TRP A 421 6.83 -1.19 -22.59
CA TRP A 421 6.88 -0.60 -21.25
C TRP A 421 6.27 -1.53 -20.18
N THR A 422 5.35 -2.41 -20.54
CA THR A 422 4.69 -3.34 -19.62
C THR A 422 5.61 -4.47 -19.13
N SER A 423 6.74 -4.69 -19.81
CA SER A 423 7.74 -5.68 -19.41
C SER A 423 8.55 -5.27 -18.16
N ALA A 424 8.55 -3.98 -17.81
CA ALA A 424 9.20 -3.50 -16.59
C ALA A 424 8.36 -3.89 -15.36
N GLY A 425 8.93 -4.66 -14.43
CA GLY A 425 8.20 -5.18 -13.27
C GLY A 425 7.58 -4.11 -12.35
N TYR A 426 8.08 -2.86 -12.41
CA TYR A 426 7.54 -1.72 -11.68
C TYR A 426 6.54 -0.88 -12.49
N ALA A 427 6.30 -1.19 -13.78
CA ALA A 427 5.38 -0.42 -14.62
C ALA A 427 3.94 -0.34 -14.07
N PRO A 428 3.36 -1.41 -13.48
CA PRO A 428 2.03 -1.34 -12.89
C PRO A 428 1.93 -0.33 -11.75
N ILE A 429 2.88 -0.35 -10.83
CA ILE A 429 2.87 0.58 -9.68
C ILE A 429 3.30 1.99 -10.09
N LEU A 430 4.15 2.15 -11.13
CA LEU A 430 4.44 3.46 -11.70
C LEU A 430 3.17 4.12 -12.22
N ALA A 431 2.33 3.39 -12.97
CA ALA A 431 1.09 3.92 -13.53
C ALA A 431 0.12 4.43 -12.45
N SER A 432 -0.09 3.66 -11.37
CA SER A 432 -0.97 4.07 -10.27
C SER A 432 -0.39 5.24 -9.47
N ARG A 433 0.92 5.23 -9.15
CA ARG A 433 1.57 6.32 -8.41
C ARG A 433 1.68 7.61 -9.22
N LEU A 434 1.91 7.53 -10.54
CA LEU A 434 1.87 8.68 -11.44
C LEU A 434 0.47 9.33 -11.43
N ALA A 435 -0.58 8.52 -11.54
CA ALA A 435 -1.95 9.02 -11.49
C ALA A 435 -2.28 9.67 -10.14
N LEU A 436 -1.92 9.04 -9.04
CA LEU A 436 -2.03 9.60 -7.69
C LEU A 436 -1.30 10.95 -7.57
N ALA A 437 -0.03 11.02 -7.96
CA ALA A 437 0.78 12.22 -7.84
C ALA A 437 0.24 13.37 -8.70
N ARG A 438 -0.20 13.08 -9.93
CA ARG A 438 -0.85 14.07 -10.81
C ARG A 438 -2.18 14.57 -10.23
N ARG A 439 -3.03 13.68 -9.71
CA ARG A 439 -4.29 14.03 -9.06
C ARG A 439 -4.07 14.92 -7.84
N GLU A 440 -3.18 14.53 -6.93
CA GLU A 440 -2.87 15.30 -5.72
C GLU A 440 -2.20 16.67 -6.03
N SER A 441 -1.54 16.80 -7.18
CA SER A 441 -0.98 18.08 -7.66
C SER A 441 -1.95 18.89 -8.54
N GLY A 442 -3.23 18.46 -8.66
CA GLY A 442 -4.27 19.15 -9.42
C GLY A 442 -4.24 18.88 -10.94
N ARG A 443 -3.40 17.98 -11.43
CA ARG A 443 -3.26 17.58 -12.85
C ARG A 443 -4.19 16.40 -13.17
N VAL A 444 -5.49 16.53 -12.83
CA VAL A 444 -6.46 15.41 -12.92
C VAL A 444 -6.65 14.91 -14.35
N ALA A 445 -6.72 15.82 -15.33
CA ALA A 445 -6.87 15.44 -16.75
C ALA A 445 -5.71 14.56 -17.24
N GLU A 446 -4.47 14.93 -16.92
CA GLU A 446 -3.28 14.16 -17.28
C GLU A 446 -3.21 12.81 -16.54
N ALA A 447 -3.71 12.75 -15.29
CA ALA A 447 -3.85 11.48 -14.57
C ALA A 447 -4.79 10.52 -15.32
N ARG A 448 -5.96 11.01 -15.76
CA ARG A 448 -6.94 10.22 -16.53
C ARG A 448 -6.39 9.72 -17.87
N GLU A 449 -5.60 10.52 -18.57
CA GLU A 449 -4.93 10.10 -19.82
C GLU A 449 -3.95 8.95 -19.59
N ALA A 450 -3.09 9.05 -18.58
CA ALA A 450 -2.16 7.98 -18.24
C ALA A 450 -2.89 6.70 -17.80
N LEU A 451 -3.95 6.83 -17.00
CA LEU A 451 -4.79 5.70 -16.56
C LEU A 451 -5.48 5.01 -17.75
N ALA A 452 -5.96 5.75 -18.74
CA ALA A 452 -6.57 5.16 -19.94
C ALA A 452 -5.59 4.26 -20.71
N VAL A 453 -4.33 4.70 -20.85
CA VAL A 453 -3.25 3.92 -21.47
C VAL A 453 -2.95 2.67 -20.65
N ALA A 454 -2.82 2.83 -19.32
CA ALA A 454 -2.47 1.74 -18.42
C ALA A 454 -3.58 0.68 -18.31
N ILE A 455 -4.84 1.09 -18.21
CA ILE A 455 -6.01 0.19 -18.15
C ILE A 455 -6.15 -0.61 -19.46
N ALA A 456 -5.89 0.01 -20.62
CA ALA A 456 -5.93 -0.72 -21.90
C ALA A 456 -4.89 -1.86 -21.95
N ALA A 457 -3.74 -1.70 -21.29
CA ALA A 457 -2.70 -2.73 -21.22
C ALA A 457 -2.91 -3.72 -20.06
N MET A 458 -3.52 -3.28 -18.96
CA MET A 458 -3.69 -4.04 -17.71
C MET A 458 -5.13 -3.93 -17.20
N PRO A 459 -6.13 -4.48 -17.93
CA PRO A 459 -7.56 -4.26 -17.61
C PRO A 459 -8.01 -4.94 -16.31
N ASP A 460 -7.24 -5.89 -15.79
CA ASP A 460 -7.47 -6.62 -14.55
C ASP A 460 -6.70 -6.01 -13.35
N HIS A 461 -6.06 -4.84 -13.51
CA HIS A 461 -5.37 -4.15 -12.43
C HIS A 461 -6.31 -3.18 -11.73
N THR A 462 -6.92 -3.59 -10.64
CA THR A 462 -7.97 -2.87 -9.92
C THR A 462 -7.53 -1.49 -9.43
N ASP A 463 -6.27 -1.32 -8.99
CA ASP A 463 -5.76 -0.01 -8.51
C ASP A 463 -5.90 1.10 -9.56
N LEU A 464 -5.74 0.77 -10.86
CA LEU A 464 -5.88 1.75 -11.94
C LEU A 464 -7.33 2.24 -12.08
N HIS A 465 -8.28 1.33 -11.94
CA HIS A 465 -9.72 1.67 -11.95
C HIS A 465 -10.11 2.45 -10.70
N PHE A 466 -9.51 2.11 -9.55
CA PHE A 466 -9.71 2.81 -8.29
C PHE A 466 -9.17 4.25 -8.36
N GLU A 467 -7.95 4.47 -8.85
CA GLU A 467 -7.41 5.82 -9.08
C GLU A 467 -8.24 6.61 -10.08
N LEU A 468 -8.80 5.96 -11.11
CA LEU A 468 -9.72 6.61 -12.05
C LEU A 468 -11.02 7.03 -11.36
N ALA A 469 -11.54 6.24 -10.41
CA ALA A 469 -12.69 6.62 -9.59
C ALA A 469 -12.39 7.86 -8.72
N LEU A 470 -11.19 7.92 -8.13
CA LEU A 470 -10.75 9.07 -7.35
C LEU A 470 -10.54 10.32 -8.22
N CYS A 471 -10.07 10.17 -9.46
CA CYS A 471 -9.99 11.27 -10.44
C CYS A 471 -11.39 11.80 -10.80
N ALA A 472 -12.36 10.91 -11.06
CA ALA A 472 -13.74 11.30 -11.34
C ALA A 472 -14.38 12.05 -10.16
N ARG A 473 -14.11 11.60 -8.92
CA ARG A 473 -14.54 12.29 -7.70
C ARG A 473 -13.92 13.70 -7.60
N ALA A 474 -12.63 13.83 -7.90
CA ALA A 474 -11.93 15.12 -7.86
C ALA A 474 -12.48 16.11 -8.90
N ASP A 475 -12.92 15.62 -10.06
CA ASP A 475 -13.61 16.41 -11.10
C ASP A 475 -15.08 16.74 -10.74
N GLY A 476 -15.62 16.20 -9.63
CA GLY A 476 -17.01 16.37 -9.22
C GLY A 476 -18.01 15.46 -9.95
N ASP A 477 -17.55 14.51 -10.77
CA ASP A 477 -18.40 13.52 -11.45
C ASP A 477 -18.69 12.34 -10.52
N ALA A 478 -19.64 12.55 -9.60
CA ALA A 478 -20.02 11.55 -8.61
C ALA A 478 -20.61 10.28 -9.26
N ALA A 479 -21.33 10.40 -10.39
CA ALA A 479 -21.93 9.25 -11.07
C ALA A 479 -20.86 8.34 -11.68
N GLU A 480 -19.86 8.90 -12.32
CA GLU A 480 -18.73 8.16 -12.87
C GLU A 480 -17.87 7.55 -11.76
N ALA A 481 -17.61 8.30 -10.67
CA ALA A 481 -16.87 7.81 -9.51
C ALA A 481 -17.55 6.58 -8.90
N GLU A 482 -18.88 6.62 -8.72
CA GLU A 482 -19.66 5.51 -8.20
C GLU A 482 -19.62 4.29 -9.12
N ARG A 483 -19.82 4.49 -10.41
CA ARG A 483 -19.74 3.40 -11.42
C ARG A 483 -18.38 2.69 -11.37
N LEU A 484 -17.30 3.45 -11.29
CA LEU A 484 -15.93 2.93 -11.24
C LEU A 484 -15.65 2.21 -9.91
N ALA A 485 -16.08 2.77 -8.77
CA ALA A 485 -15.93 2.11 -7.47
C ALA A 485 -16.69 0.77 -7.40
N ARG A 486 -17.92 0.69 -7.95
CA ARG A 486 -18.67 -0.56 -8.10
C ARG A 486 -17.97 -1.55 -9.06
N HIS A 487 -17.33 -1.04 -10.11
CA HIS A 487 -16.52 -1.88 -11.00
C HIS A 487 -15.31 -2.47 -10.27
N CYS A 488 -14.60 -1.70 -9.41
CA CYS A 488 -13.54 -2.23 -8.57
C CYS A 488 -14.02 -3.40 -7.69
N LEU A 489 -15.21 -3.27 -7.05
CA LEU A 489 -15.79 -4.37 -6.28
C LEU A 489 -16.08 -5.62 -7.14
N SER A 490 -16.44 -5.44 -8.42
CA SER A 490 -16.70 -6.58 -9.32
C SER A 490 -15.42 -7.27 -9.78
N LEU A 491 -14.29 -6.56 -9.85
CA LEU A 491 -12.96 -7.11 -10.16
C LEU A 491 -12.35 -7.86 -8.98
N GLY A 492 -12.62 -7.39 -7.74
CA GLY A 492 -11.86 -7.79 -6.56
C GLY A 492 -10.47 -7.15 -6.53
N ASP A 493 -9.65 -7.52 -5.55
CA ASP A 493 -8.28 -7.03 -5.47
C ASP A 493 -7.44 -7.49 -6.66
N ALA A 494 -6.46 -6.68 -7.05
CA ALA A 494 -5.65 -6.94 -8.24
C ALA A 494 -4.89 -8.27 -8.13
N PRO A 495 -4.72 -9.01 -9.25
CA PRO A 495 -3.94 -10.25 -9.25
C PRO A 495 -2.51 -10.05 -8.75
N ALA A 496 -1.96 -11.05 -8.05
CA ALA A 496 -0.64 -11.01 -7.43
C ALA A 496 0.54 -10.75 -8.41
N LYS A 497 0.28 -10.82 -9.71
CA LYS A 497 1.27 -10.42 -10.75
C LYS A 497 1.56 -8.91 -10.74
N TYR A 498 0.69 -8.10 -10.13
CA TYR A 498 0.87 -6.66 -9.96
C TYR A 498 1.29 -6.33 -8.52
N ALA A 499 2.13 -5.33 -8.37
CA ALA A 499 2.28 -4.66 -7.07
C ALA A 499 1.04 -3.79 -6.86
N SER A 500 0.23 -4.06 -5.85
CA SER A 500 -1.09 -3.49 -5.68
C SER A 500 -1.37 -3.06 -4.24
N VAL A 501 -2.21 -2.05 -4.09
CA VAL A 501 -2.75 -1.62 -2.80
C VAL A 501 -3.87 -2.58 -2.42
N ALA A 502 -3.76 -3.19 -1.23
CA ALA A 502 -4.81 -4.07 -0.73
C ALA A 502 -6.11 -3.28 -0.47
N GLY A 503 -7.23 -3.86 -0.87
CA GLY A 503 -8.55 -3.29 -0.60
C GLY A 503 -9.13 -2.39 -1.70
N THR A 504 -8.39 -2.13 -2.78
CA THR A 504 -8.93 -1.33 -3.90
C THR A 504 -10.11 -2.00 -4.58
N GLY A 505 -10.20 -3.33 -4.51
CA GLY A 505 -11.34 -4.13 -4.97
C GLY A 505 -12.31 -4.55 -3.87
N SER A 506 -12.15 -4.07 -2.64
CA SER A 506 -12.97 -4.44 -1.48
C SER A 506 -13.21 -3.25 -0.55
N TYR A 507 -12.60 -3.19 0.61
CA TYR A 507 -12.93 -2.23 1.66
C TYR A 507 -12.67 -0.76 1.31
N LEU A 508 -11.64 -0.43 0.51
CA LEU A 508 -11.38 0.94 0.06
C LEU A 508 -12.46 1.42 -0.92
N ALA A 509 -12.88 0.57 -1.86
CA ALA A 509 -13.96 0.90 -2.78
C ALA A 509 -15.29 1.09 -2.06
N LEU A 510 -15.58 0.27 -1.03
CA LEU A 510 -16.75 0.45 -0.17
C LEU A 510 -16.71 1.78 0.58
N CYS A 511 -15.53 2.17 1.11
CA CYS A 511 -15.38 3.46 1.79
C CYS A 511 -15.69 4.64 0.84
N VAL A 512 -15.18 4.62 -0.39
CA VAL A 512 -15.48 5.64 -1.42
C VAL A 512 -16.97 5.68 -1.76
N LEU A 513 -17.64 4.53 -1.87
CA LEU A 513 -19.09 4.48 -2.09
C LEU A 513 -19.87 5.07 -0.92
N GLY A 514 -19.42 4.84 0.32
CA GLY A 514 -19.97 5.47 1.52
C GLY A 514 -19.87 6.99 1.48
N GLU A 515 -18.69 7.54 1.14
CA GLU A 515 -18.47 8.98 0.98
C GLU A 515 -19.37 9.59 -0.11
N LEU A 516 -19.53 8.91 -1.24
CA LEU A 516 -20.39 9.36 -2.34
C LEU A 516 -21.88 9.33 -1.95
N ALA A 517 -22.34 8.31 -1.25
CA ALA A 517 -23.71 8.21 -0.74
C ALA A 517 -23.99 9.29 0.31
N GLU A 518 -23.05 9.54 1.22
CA GLU A 518 -23.17 10.62 2.23
C GLU A 518 -23.27 12.00 1.57
N ALA A 519 -22.43 12.26 0.54
CA ALA A 519 -22.47 13.52 -0.22
C ALA A 519 -23.80 13.73 -0.95
N ARG A 520 -24.51 12.65 -1.34
CA ARG A 520 -25.87 12.72 -1.91
C ARG A 520 -26.96 12.85 -0.85
N GLY A 521 -26.64 12.72 0.44
CA GLY A 521 -27.58 12.71 1.53
C GLY A 521 -28.27 11.36 1.77
N ASP A 522 -27.83 10.27 1.13
CA ASP A 522 -28.33 8.90 1.37
C ASP A 522 -27.61 8.26 2.56
N ALA A 523 -28.07 8.60 3.75
CA ALA A 523 -27.47 8.15 5.01
C ALA A 523 -27.54 6.63 5.18
N ALA A 524 -28.59 5.97 4.67
CA ALA A 524 -28.76 4.53 4.82
C ALA A 524 -27.78 3.76 3.92
N GLU A 525 -27.62 4.19 2.68
CA GLU A 525 -26.63 3.60 1.76
C GLU A 525 -25.20 3.87 2.24
N ALA A 526 -24.90 5.09 2.73
CA ALA A 526 -23.60 5.45 3.29
C ALA A 526 -23.23 4.56 4.49
N GLU A 527 -24.15 4.40 5.46
CA GLU A 527 -23.97 3.50 6.61
C GLU A 527 -23.67 2.07 6.16
N SER A 528 -24.47 1.53 5.22
CA SER A 528 -24.28 0.17 4.71
C SER A 528 -22.88 -0.03 4.11
N HIS A 529 -22.38 0.94 3.34
CA HIS A 529 -21.08 0.86 2.73
C HIS A 529 -19.92 0.99 3.74
N TYR A 530 -20.03 1.91 4.71
CA TYR A 530 -19.00 2.06 5.75
C TYR A 530 -18.93 0.81 6.64
N LEU A 531 -20.07 0.25 7.06
CA LEU A 531 -20.10 -0.99 7.84
C LEU A 531 -19.61 -2.19 7.02
N GLY A 532 -19.94 -2.24 5.73
CA GLY A 532 -19.38 -3.23 4.81
C GLY A 532 -17.86 -3.16 4.70
N SER A 533 -17.29 -1.95 4.63
CA SER A 533 -15.84 -1.73 4.63
C SER A 533 -15.17 -2.26 5.91
N LEU A 534 -15.77 -1.97 7.09
CA LEU A 534 -15.29 -2.46 8.38
C LEU A 534 -15.43 -3.97 8.55
N ALA A 535 -16.46 -4.58 7.97
CA ALA A 535 -16.64 -6.03 7.99
C ALA A 535 -15.58 -6.75 7.15
N GLU A 536 -15.23 -6.20 5.97
CA GLU A 536 -14.17 -6.74 5.11
C GLU A 536 -12.77 -6.57 5.74
N HIS A 537 -12.50 -5.41 6.35
CA HIS A 537 -11.19 -5.12 6.95
C HIS A 537 -11.34 -4.31 8.25
N PRO A 538 -11.53 -4.97 9.41
CA PRO A 538 -11.75 -4.30 10.70
C PRO A 538 -10.59 -3.41 11.17
N ASP A 539 -9.38 -3.60 10.64
CA ASP A 539 -8.19 -2.79 10.96
C ASP A 539 -8.12 -1.48 10.14
N TYR A 540 -8.93 -1.34 9.07
CA TYR A 540 -9.07 -0.10 8.32
C TYR A 540 -10.08 0.82 9.00
N VAL A 541 -9.60 1.71 9.85
CA VAL A 541 -10.43 2.49 10.77
C VAL A 541 -11.06 3.76 10.17
N ALA A 542 -10.72 4.16 8.95
CA ALA A 542 -11.25 5.39 8.34
C ALA A 542 -12.80 5.48 8.33
N PRO A 543 -13.55 4.38 8.08
CA PRO A 543 -15.01 4.41 8.11
C PRO A 543 -15.63 4.50 9.52
N VAL A 544 -14.86 4.32 10.60
CA VAL A 544 -15.43 4.24 11.97
C VAL A 544 -16.12 5.53 12.37
N LEU A 545 -15.48 6.68 12.17
CA LEU A 545 -16.05 7.98 12.57
C LEU A 545 -17.35 8.28 11.81
N PRO A 546 -17.41 8.25 10.46
CA PRO A 546 -18.66 8.49 9.75
C PRO A 546 -19.72 7.42 10.04
N ALA A 547 -19.38 6.14 10.13
CA ALA A 547 -20.33 5.08 10.50
C ALA A 547 -20.94 5.31 11.88
N THR A 548 -20.12 5.63 12.89
CA THR A 548 -20.60 5.95 14.25
C THR A 548 -21.51 7.16 14.23
N THR A 549 -21.16 8.20 13.48
CA THR A 549 -21.99 9.42 13.35
C THR A 549 -23.37 9.09 12.76
N LEU A 550 -23.42 8.28 11.71
CA LEU A 550 -24.69 7.88 11.08
C LEU A 550 -25.54 7.01 12.00
N LEU A 551 -24.92 6.03 12.67
CA LEU A 551 -25.58 5.17 13.66
C LEU A 551 -26.21 6.01 14.79
N LEU A 552 -25.48 6.98 15.34
CA LEU A 552 -25.98 7.87 16.40
C LEU A 552 -27.10 8.77 15.91
N ARG A 553 -27.03 9.34 14.73
CA ARG A 553 -28.06 10.20 14.13
C ARG A 553 -29.38 9.47 13.92
N ARG A 554 -29.37 8.17 13.60
CA ARG A 554 -30.57 7.35 13.52
C ARG A 554 -31.00 6.74 14.86
N SER A 555 -30.36 7.11 15.96
CA SER A 555 -30.64 6.61 17.32
C SER A 555 -30.42 5.11 17.48
N ALA A 556 -29.36 4.55 16.88
CA ALA A 556 -28.97 3.18 17.12
C ALA A 556 -28.67 2.93 18.60
N SER A 557 -28.96 1.73 19.08
CA SER A 557 -28.69 1.37 20.47
C SER A 557 -27.17 1.19 20.69
N GLU A 558 -26.74 1.31 21.93
CA GLU A 558 -25.33 1.05 22.30
C GLU A 558 -24.90 -0.38 21.96
N GLU A 559 -25.78 -1.36 22.15
CA GLU A 559 -25.53 -2.76 21.77
C GLU A 559 -25.29 -2.90 20.26
N GLU A 560 -26.06 -2.19 19.46
CA GLU A 560 -25.89 -2.17 18.00
C GLU A 560 -24.56 -1.53 17.60
N LEU A 561 -24.18 -0.40 18.20
CA LEU A 561 -22.88 0.24 17.99
C LEU A 561 -21.72 -0.71 18.32
N ARG A 562 -21.77 -1.38 19.48
CA ARG A 562 -20.73 -2.33 19.93
C ARG A 562 -20.65 -3.57 19.04
N THR A 563 -21.74 -3.96 18.41
CA THR A 563 -21.78 -5.09 17.48
C THR A 563 -21.27 -4.72 16.09
N ALA A 564 -21.56 -3.51 15.63
CA ALA A 564 -21.28 -3.05 14.28
C ALA A 564 -19.85 -2.53 14.10
N LEU A 565 -19.22 -2.03 15.17
CA LEU A 565 -17.91 -1.37 15.13
C LEU A 565 -16.82 -2.23 15.80
N PRO A 566 -15.56 -2.21 15.30
CA PRO A 566 -14.46 -2.98 15.86
C PRO A 566 -13.85 -2.32 17.12
N LEU A 567 -14.67 -2.13 18.18
CA LEU A 567 -14.30 -1.40 19.40
C LEU A 567 -13.30 -2.14 20.30
N ASP A 568 -12.92 -3.37 19.98
CA ASP A 568 -11.80 -4.08 20.61
C ASP A 568 -10.44 -3.45 20.24
N ARG A 569 -10.38 -2.66 19.17
CA ARG A 569 -9.19 -1.96 18.67
C ARG A 569 -9.14 -0.53 19.21
N PRO A 570 -8.03 -0.11 19.88
CA PRO A 570 -7.91 1.23 20.46
C PRO A 570 -8.09 2.38 19.46
N SER A 571 -7.59 2.24 18.23
CA SER A 571 -7.73 3.25 17.16
C SER A 571 -9.18 3.44 16.72
N ALA A 572 -9.93 2.34 16.57
CA ALA A 572 -11.35 2.39 16.25
C ALA A 572 -12.17 2.93 17.43
N SER A 573 -11.87 2.50 18.64
CA SER A 573 -12.54 2.98 19.87
C SER A 573 -12.32 4.48 20.05
N LEU A 574 -11.10 4.99 19.76
CA LEU A 574 -10.80 6.43 19.80
C LEU A 574 -11.67 7.23 18.81
N LEU A 575 -11.80 6.79 17.57
CA LEU A 575 -12.62 7.47 16.55
C LEU A 575 -14.12 7.40 16.88
N ALA A 576 -14.59 6.26 17.36
CA ALA A 576 -15.97 6.11 17.80
C ALA A 576 -16.28 7.00 19.01
N ALA A 577 -15.37 7.09 19.99
CA ALA A 577 -15.47 8.00 21.13
C ALA A 577 -15.56 9.46 20.69
N THR A 578 -14.73 9.86 19.72
CA THR A 578 -14.77 11.21 19.13
C THR A 578 -16.13 11.51 18.50
N ALA A 579 -16.66 10.59 17.68
CA ALA A 579 -18.00 10.74 17.10
C ALA A 579 -19.09 10.81 18.18
N CYS A 580 -19.02 10.00 19.24
CA CYS A 580 -19.94 10.03 20.37
C CYS A 580 -19.91 11.39 21.08
N LEU A 581 -18.73 11.94 21.31
CA LEU A 581 -18.57 13.29 21.90
C LEU A 581 -19.20 14.37 21.01
N GLU A 582 -18.92 14.34 19.72
CA GLU A 582 -19.45 15.30 18.73
C GLU A 582 -20.98 15.24 18.63
N GLN A 583 -21.55 14.04 18.70
CA GLN A 583 -23.01 13.83 18.63
C GLN A 583 -23.68 13.95 20.02
N GLY A 584 -22.94 14.24 21.11
CA GLY A 584 -23.49 14.46 22.44
C GLY A 584 -23.81 13.21 23.25
N SER A 585 -23.36 12.02 22.80
CA SER A 585 -23.48 10.75 23.52
C SER A 585 -22.37 10.62 24.58
N LEU A 586 -22.37 11.54 25.57
CA LEU A 586 -21.26 11.77 26.48
C LEU A 586 -20.92 10.55 27.37
N GLY A 587 -21.91 9.77 27.80
CA GLY A 587 -21.66 8.58 28.62
C GLY A 587 -20.87 7.51 27.87
N LEU A 588 -21.25 7.24 26.63
CA LEU A 588 -20.53 6.29 25.77
C LEU A 588 -19.15 6.83 25.36
N ALA A 589 -19.03 8.14 25.09
CA ALA A 589 -17.71 8.76 24.80
C ALA A 589 -16.74 8.58 25.98
N GLU A 590 -17.20 8.86 27.23
CA GLU A 590 -16.40 8.66 28.44
C GLU A 590 -15.90 7.23 28.58
N GLU A 591 -16.80 6.26 28.41
CA GLU A 591 -16.46 4.84 28.51
C GLU A 591 -15.42 4.43 27.46
N LEU A 592 -15.62 4.80 26.20
CA LEU A 592 -14.73 4.43 25.10
C LEU A 592 -13.35 5.09 25.24
N PHE A 593 -13.25 6.39 25.60
CA PHE A 593 -11.95 7.02 25.88
C PHE A 593 -11.24 6.36 27.07
N ALA A 594 -11.97 6.01 28.13
CA ALA A 594 -11.41 5.34 29.30
C ALA A 594 -10.90 3.93 28.91
N ASP A 595 -11.60 3.19 28.07
CA ASP A 595 -11.16 1.88 27.56
C ASP A 595 -9.86 1.99 26.72
N VAL A 596 -9.78 3.02 25.84
CA VAL A 596 -8.54 3.31 25.10
C VAL A 596 -7.38 3.55 26.07
N LEU A 597 -7.57 4.37 27.10
CA LEU A 597 -6.53 4.69 28.08
C LEU A 597 -6.14 3.48 28.96
N ALA A 598 -7.07 2.58 29.22
CA ALA A 598 -6.79 1.33 29.94
C ALA A 598 -5.85 0.41 29.13
N LYS A 599 -6.04 0.35 27.81
CA LYS A 599 -5.23 -0.44 26.87
C LYS A 599 -3.93 0.27 26.49
N GLN A 600 -3.97 1.59 26.34
CA GLN A 600 -2.86 2.45 25.92
C GLN A 600 -2.73 3.66 26.84
N PRO A 601 -2.07 3.52 28.03
CA PRO A 601 -1.94 4.60 28.99
C PRO A 601 -1.24 5.86 28.46
N GLY A 602 -0.46 5.76 27.39
CA GLY A 602 0.23 6.88 26.74
C GLY A 602 -0.56 7.55 25.61
N ASN A 603 -1.85 7.25 25.42
CA ASN A 603 -2.65 7.81 24.33
C ASN A 603 -3.14 9.22 24.70
N ASP A 604 -2.36 10.26 24.35
CA ASP A 604 -2.67 11.65 24.65
C ASP A 604 -3.95 12.16 23.93
N PRO A 605 -4.25 11.81 22.67
CA PRO A 605 -5.54 12.12 22.05
C PRO A 605 -6.74 11.62 22.86
N ALA A 606 -6.67 10.40 23.40
CA ALA A 606 -7.76 9.88 24.25
C ALA A 606 -7.89 10.66 25.57
N ARG A 607 -6.78 11.16 26.16
CA ARG A 607 -6.83 12.01 27.35
C ARG A 607 -7.50 13.35 27.07
N ILE A 608 -7.18 13.98 25.95
CA ILE A 608 -7.84 15.22 25.53
C ILE A 608 -9.32 14.97 25.30
N GLY A 609 -9.70 13.94 24.51
CA GLY A 609 -11.11 13.62 24.27
C GLY A 609 -11.90 13.31 25.56
N LEU A 610 -11.27 12.65 26.53
CA LEU A 610 -11.88 12.43 27.85
C LEU A 610 -12.05 13.75 28.63
N ALA A 611 -11.06 14.65 28.59
CA ALA A 611 -11.17 15.98 29.20
C ALA A 611 -12.31 16.79 28.58
N GLU A 612 -12.40 16.83 27.24
CA GLU A 612 -13.49 17.49 26.51
C GLU A 612 -14.86 16.88 26.84
N THR A 613 -14.92 15.56 27.04
CA THR A 613 -16.15 14.86 27.46
C THR A 613 -16.59 15.30 28.86
N PHE A 614 -15.65 15.41 29.79
CA PHE A 614 -15.93 15.94 31.13
C PHE A 614 -16.33 17.41 31.10
N LEU A 615 -15.69 18.25 30.28
CA LEU A 615 -16.10 19.64 30.08
C LEU A 615 -17.53 19.72 29.54
N ALA A 616 -17.86 18.91 28.54
CA ALA A 616 -19.21 18.84 27.96
C ALA A 616 -20.28 18.38 29.00
N SER A 617 -19.86 17.67 30.04
CA SER A 617 -20.69 17.22 31.17
C SER A 617 -20.63 18.14 32.39
N SER A 618 -19.98 19.32 32.30
CA SER A 618 -19.73 20.27 33.39
C SER A 618 -18.92 19.71 34.58
N ARG A 619 -18.14 18.67 34.35
CA ARG A 619 -17.27 17.99 35.35
C ARG A 619 -15.85 18.59 35.29
N PHE A 620 -15.70 19.87 35.62
CA PHE A 620 -14.48 20.65 35.39
C PHE A 620 -13.24 20.09 36.10
N ALA A 621 -13.37 19.64 37.35
CA ALA A 621 -12.24 19.10 38.10
C ALA A 621 -11.69 17.80 37.47
N GLU A 622 -12.58 16.96 36.96
CA GLU A 622 -12.21 15.72 36.30
C GLU A 622 -11.59 15.98 34.91
N ALA A 623 -12.11 16.99 34.19
CA ALA A 623 -11.54 17.46 32.96
C ALA A 623 -10.08 17.92 33.12
N ALA A 624 -9.84 18.82 34.09
CA ALA A 624 -8.48 19.29 34.39
C ALA A 624 -7.54 18.14 34.80
N LYS A 625 -8.03 17.18 35.59
CA LYS A 625 -7.25 15.99 35.97
C LYS A 625 -6.91 15.09 34.76
N ALA A 626 -7.85 14.89 33.85
CA ALA A 626 -7.61 14.08 32.65
C ALA A 626 -6.55 14.74 31.74
N ALA A 627 -6.70 16.04 31.46
CA ALA A 627 -5.76 16.80 30.64
C ALA A 627 -4.36 16.91 31.29
N ALA A 628 -4.26 17.02 32.61
CA ALA A 628 -2.98 17.05 33.34
C ALA A 628 -2.14 15.76 33.20
N GLY A 629 -2.74 14.67 32.72
CA GLY A 629 -2.02 13.44 32.39
C GLY A 629 -1.21 13.49 31.08
N VAL A 630 -1.35 14.54 30.25
CA VAL A 630 -0.59 14.71 29.01
C VAL A 630 0.84 15.19 29.37
N PRO A 631 1.91 14.51 28.89
CA PRO A 631 3.29 14.87 29.18
C PRO A 631 3.67 16.25 28.60
N ALA A 632 4.59 16.95 29.26
CA ALA A 632 5.02 18.30 28.84
C ALA A 632 5.78 18.33 27.50
N ASP A 633 6.37 17.21 27.10
CA ASP A 633 7.05 17.01 25.83
C ASP A 633 6.12 16.50 24.72
N SER A 634 4.84 16.23 25.02
CA SER A 634 3.84 15.84 24.04
C SER A 634 3.55 16.99 23.05
N PRO A 635 3.34 16.71 21.76
CA PRO A 635 2.82 17.69 20.82
C PRO A 635 1.47 18.31 21.22
N LEU A 636 0.72 17.65 22.11
CA LEU A 636 -0.58 18.09 22.61
C LEU A 636 -0.50 18.84 23.96
N ALA A 637 0.70 19.07 24.50
CA ALA A 637 0.87 19.73 25.80
C ALA A 637 0.21 21.13 25.86
N ALA A 638 0.31 21.92 24.79
CA ALA A 638 -0.32 23.23 24.72
C ALA A 638 -1.85 23.14 24.68
N ALA A 639 -2.42 22.17 23.96
CA ALA A 639 -3.86 21.92 23.94
C ALA A 639 -4.36 21.49 25.34
N ALA A 640 -3.68 20.54 25.97
CA ALA A 640 -3.99 20.11 27.32
C ALA A 640 -3.97 21.27 28.34
N ALA A 641 -2.97 22.15 28.24
CA ALA A 641 -2.87 23.37 29.08
C ALA A 641 -4.09 24.28 28.87
N GLY A 642 -4.55 24.44 27.64
CA GLY A 642 -5.76 25.19 27.30
C GLY A 642 -7.03 24.59 27.95
N GLU A 643 -7.19 23.27 27.88
CA GLU A 643 -8.34 22.56 28.51
C GLU A 643 -8.32 22.71 30.05
N ILE A 644 -7.13 22.60 30.68
CA ILE A 644 -6.99 22.79 32.12
C ILE A 644 -7.35 24.21 32.51
N ALA A 645 -6.82 25.23 31.81
CA ALA A 645 -7.09 26.63 32.08
C ALA A 645 -8.58 26.95 31.88
N PHE A 646 -9.20 26.45 30.82
CA PHE A 646 -10.64 26.59 30.58
C PHE A 646 -11.48 25.94 31.69
N ALA A 647 -11.15 24.72 32.10
CA ALA A 647 -11.84 23.98 33.13
C ALA A 647 -11.86 24.77 34.45
N TYR A 648 -10.72 25.28 34.92
CA TYR A 648 -10.64 26.04 36.16
C TYR A 648 -11.32 27.41 36.03
N ALA A 649 -11.17 28.08 34.90
CA ALA A 649 -11.86 29.35 34.64
C ALA A 649 -13.39 29.17 34.66
N ALA A 650 -13.93 28.14 33.98
CA ALA A 650 -15.35 27.82 33.95
C ALA A 650 -15.90 27.39 35.32
N ALA A 651 -15.08 26.69 36.11
CA ALA A 651 -15.41 26.31 37.50
C ALA A 651 -15.39 27.47 38.49
N GLY A 652 -14.79 28.62 38.13
CA GLY A 652 -14.54 29.74 39.04
C GLY A 652 -13.39 29.51 40.03
N ASP A 653 -12.53 28.53 39.79
CA ASP A 653 -11.36 28.20 40.61
C ASP A 653 -10.14 29.04 40.18
N GLU A 654 -10.09 30.24 40.70
CA GLU A 654 -9.01 31.22 40.42
C GLU A 654 -7.64 30.74 40.89
N ALA A 655 -7.57 30.08 42.05
CA ALA A 655 -6.29 29.63 42.60
C ALA A 655 -5.62 28.59 41.69
N SER A 656 -6.34 27.53 41.26
CA SER A 656 -5.84 26.52 40.35
C SER A 656 -5.57 27.08 38.94
N LEU A 657 -6.38 28.06 38.49
CA LEU A 657 -6.13 28.74 37.22
C LEU A 657 -4.80 29.48 37.26
N ARG A 658 -4.49 30.28 38.31
CA ARG A 658 -3.19 30.98 38.42
C ARG A 658 -2.01 30.03 38.52
N GLU A 659 -2.14 28.92 39.23
CA GLU A 659 -1.09 27.91 39.29
C GLU A 659 -0.82 27.34 37.88
N THR A 660 -1.88 27.03 37.12
CA THR A 660 -1.76 26.61 35.73
C THR A 660 -1.07 27.66 34.86
N LEU A 661 -1.46 28.91 34.95
CA LEU A 661 -0.87 29.99 34.15
C LEU A 661 0.62 30.25 34.47
N ALA A 662 1.09 29.88 35.65
CA ALA A 662 2.50 30.02 36.05
C ALA A 662 3.40 28.93 35.45
N THR A 663 2.86 27.76 35.07
CA THR A 663 3.64 26.56 34.73
C THR A 663 3.33 25.97 33.35
N ALA A 664 2.13 26.18 32.81
CA ALA A 664 1.66 25.52 31.61
C ALA A 664 2.14 26.20 30.30
N PRO A 665 2.41 25.43 29.23
CA PRO A 665 2.93 25.94 27.96
C PRO A 665 1.82 26.52 27.06
N LEU A 666 1.13 27.56 27.58
CA LEU A 666 0.09 28.29 26.83
C LEU A 666 0.70 29.25 25.79
N ALA A 667 -0.01 29.45 24.69
CA ALA A 667 0.34 30.52 23.77
C ALA A 667 0.25 31.90 24.49
N PRO A 668 1.16 32.85 24.21
CA PRO A 668 1.21 34.14 24.95
C PRO A 668 -0.09 34.94 24.89
N TYR A 669 -0.88 34.81 23.85
CA TYR A 669 -2.17 35.47 23.68
C TYR A 669 -3.28 34.75 24.48
N ASP A 670 -3.26 33.44 24.60
CA ASP A 670 -4.22 32.67 25.41
C ASP A 670 -3.89 32.86 26.91
N GLN A 671 -2.63 32.89 27.26
CA GLN A 671 -2.21 33.20 28.62
C GLN A 671 -2.81 34.55 29.10
N LYS A 672 -2.75 35.59 28.25
CA LYS A 672 -3.36 36.90 28.57
C LYS A 672 -4.87 36.85 28.70
N LEU A 673 -5.55 36.01 27.90
CA LEU A 673 -7.00 35.79 28.00
C LEU A 673 -7.36 35.21 29.37
N TYR A 674 -6.68 34.14 29.77
CA TYR A 674 -6.96 33.47 31.04
C TYR A 674 -6.47 34.26 32.25
N GLU A 675 -5.39 35.05 32.16
CA GLU A 675 -5.00 36.02 33.18
C GLU A 675 -6.09 37.08 33.41
N ALA A 676 -6.68 37.56 32.31
CA ALA A 676 -7.81 38.49 32.40
C ALA A 676 -9.03 37.83 33.07
N TRP A 677 -9.29 36.54 32.74
CA TRP A 677 -10.40 35.81 33.38
C TRP A 677 -10.15 35.56 34.87
N ALA A 678 -8.95 35.13 35.24
CA ALA A 678 -8.55 35.00 36.66
C ALA A 678 -8.76 36.32 37.45
N SER A 679 -8.48 37.46 36.82
CA SER A 679 -8.72 38.77 37.45
C SER A 679 -10.19 39.06 37.66
N VAL A 680 -11.06 38.67 36.71
CA VAL A 680 -12.52 38.84 36.83
C VAL A 680 -13.13 37.94 37.93
N LEU A 681 -12.59 36.72 38.07
CA LEU A 681 -13.07 35.78 39.11
C LEU A 681 -12.94 36.31 40.53
N VAL A 682 -12.00 37.16 40.82
CA VAL A 682 -11.81 37.81 42.13
C VAL A 682 -12.40 39.24 42.19
N GLY A 683 -13.25 39.60 41.24
CA GLY A 683 -13.90 40.95 41.23
C GLY A 683 -12.97 42.06 40.76
N GLY A 684 -11.81 41.74 40.22
CA GLY A 684 -10.86 42.70 39.66
C GLY A 684 -11.20 43.10 38.21
N SER A 685 -10.52 44.14 37.72
CA SER A 685 -10.60 44.56 36.33
C SER A 685 -9.38 44.05 35.57
N PRO A 686 -9.53 43.42 34.39
CA PRO A 686 -8.40 43.00 33.60
C PRO A 686 -7.50 44.14 33.20
N ALA A 687 -6.16 43.97 33.34
CA ALA A 687 -5.18 44.97 32.98
C ALA A 687 -4.75 44.81 31.50
N GLY A 688 -4.74 45.93 30.75
CA GLY A 688 -4.21 45.97 29.39
C GLY A 688 -5.15 45.41 28.29
N ALA A 689 -4.68 45.52 27.05
CA ALA A 689 -5.35 44.94 25.89
C ALA A 689 -4.89 43.47 25.65
N ILE A 690 -5.84 42.62 25.24
CA ILE A 690 -5.59 41.23 24.88
C ILE A 690 -5.35 41.15 23.37
N PRO A 691 -4.32 40.44 22.88
CA PRO A 691 -4.03 40.32 21.44
C PRO A 691 -5.17 39.72 20.65
N ALA A 692 -5.37 40.17 19.41
CA ALA A 692 -6.43 39.70 18.53
C ALA A 692 -6.51 38.15 18.34
N PRO A 693 -5.39 37.39 18.25
CA PRO A 693 -5.44 35.93 18.10
C PRO A 693 -6.21 35.21 19.24
N ALA A 694 -6.21 35.76 20.46
CA ALA A 694 -6.97 35.20 21.58
C ALA A 694 -8.50 35.16 21.35
N PHE A 695 -8.99 35.88 20.33
CA PHE A 695 -10.43 35.92 20.05
C PHE A 695 -10.97 34.58 19.57
N ALA A 696 -10.19 33.81 18.81
CA ALA A 696 -10.58 32.48 18.38
C ALA A 696 -10.80 31.54 19.59
N THR A 697 -9.86 31.52 20.53
CA THR A 697 -9.96 30.75 21.78
C THR A 697 -11.18 31.20 22.61
N ALA A 698 -11.39 32.51 22.75
CA ALA A 698 -12.55 33.05 23.45
C ALA A 698 -13.87 32.67 22.80
N ALA A 699 -13.97 32.69 21.47
CA ALA A 699 -15.17 32.31 20.74
C ALA A 699 -15.50 30.82 20.93
N THR A 700 -14.51 29.93 20.85
CA THR A 700 -14.68 28.50 21.13
C THR A 700 -15.12 28.25 22.58
N ALA A 701 -14.51 28.94 23.53
CA ALA A 701 -14.88 28.86 24.95
C ALA A 701 -16.30 29.36 25.21
N LEU A 702 -16.71 30.48 24.59
CA LEU A 702 -18.09 31.00 24.68
C LEU A 702 -19.12 29.98 24.14
N GLU A 703 -18.84 29.38 23.03
CA GLU A 703 -19.75 28.35 22.47
C GLU A 703 -19.85 27.12 23.39
N ALA A 704 -18.74 26.66 23.96
CA ALA A 704 -18.71 25.56 24.92
C ALA A 704 -19.51 25.90 26.19
N LEU A 705 -19.31 27.09 26.79
CA LEU A 705 -20.06 27.54 27.97
C LEU A 705 -21.57 27.63 27.73
N LEU A 706 -21.96 28.13 26.58
CA LEU A 706 -23.39 28.25 26.25
C LEU A 706 -24.03 26.87 26.03
N ARG A 707 -23.27 25.92 25.43
CA ARG A 707 -23.69 24.53 25.24
C ARG A 707 -24.00 23.84 26.58
N ILE A 708 -23.14 24.04 27.57
CA ILE A 708 -23.29 23.44 28.92
C ILE A 708 -24.12 24.32 29.88
N GLN A 709 -24.70 25.42 29.41
CA GLN A 709 -25.52 26.39 30.18
C GLN A 709 -24.78 27.03 31.37
N ALA A 710 -23.46 27.19 31.27
CA ALA A 710 -22.64 27.86 32.28
C ALA A 710 -22.71 29.39 32.11
N PHE A 711 -23.92 29.97 32.31
CA PHE A 711 -24.25 31.36 31.98
C PHE A 711 -23.37 32.39 32.73
N ALA A 712 -23.05 32.16 34.00
CA ALA A 712 -22.21 33.10 34.78
C ALA A 712 -20.78 33.22 34.20
N ALA A 713 -20.18 32.08 33.83
CA ALA A 713 -18.87 32.05 33.19
C ALA A 713 -18.91 32.63 31.75
N PHE A 714 -20.03 32.36 31.03
CA PHE A 714 -20.30 32.95 29.72
C PHE A 714 -20.33 34.47 29.75
N GLU A 715 -21.11 35.08 30.68
CA GLU A 715 -21.21 36.53 30.84
C GLU A 715 -19.84 37.17 31.19
N GLN A 716 -19.07 36.52 32.06
CA GLN A 716 -17.71 36.96 32.39
C GLN A 716 -16.81 37.02 31.16
N LEU A 717 -16.85 35.92 30.36
CA LEU A 717 -16.00 35.85 29.16
C LEU A 717 -16.47 36.83 28.07
N VAL A 718 -17.78 37.04 27.89
CA VAL A 718 -18.32 38.10 27.01
C VAL A 718 -17.74 39.47 27.42
N GLY A 719 -17.72 39.81 28.72
CA GLY A 719 -17.15 41.02 29.22
C GLY A 719 -15.63 41.15 28.90
N ILE A 720 -14.87 40.02 29.00
CA ILE A 720 -13.44 39.96 28.68
C ILE A 720 -13.20 40.17 27.19
N THR A 721 -14.05 39.65 26.31
CA THR A 721 -13.88 39.83 24.85
C THR A 721 -13.84 41.30 24.43
N THR A 722 -14.46 42.23 25.21
CA THR A 722 -14.38 43.65 24.93
C THR A 722 -12.97 44.25 25.04
N ARG A 723 -12.04 43.52 25.67
CA ARG A 723 -10.62 43.89 25.83
C ARG A 723 -9.73 43.27 24.73
N ILE A 724 -10.25 42.37 23.93
CA ILE A 724 -9.50 41.76 22.81
C ILE A 724 -9.43 42.77 21.67
N ALA A 725 -8.25 42.90 21.08
CA ALA A 725 -7.95 43.89 20.03
C ALA A 725 -8.58 43.47 18.67
N VAL A 726 -9.90 43.30 18.63
CA VAL A 726 -10.68 43.03 17.45
C VAL A 726 -11.81 44.07 17.31
N PRO A 727 -12.31 44.36 16.07
CA PRO A 727 -13.42 45.28 15.85
C PRO A 727 -14.68 44.88 16.65
N ALA A 728 -15.44 45.83 17.08
CA ALA A 728 -16.70 45.56 17.83
C ALA A 728 -17.70 44.82 16.99
N ASP A 729 -17.78 45.15 15.70
CA ASP A 729 -18.67 44.50 14.73
C ASP A 729 -18.37 43.00 14.62
N ASP A 730 -17.09 42.63 14.52
CA ASP A 730 -16.68 41.21 14.43
C ASP A 730 -17.01 40.44 15.71
N ARG A 731 -16.88 41.04 16.86
CA ARG A 731 -17.28 40.44 18.17
C ARG A 731 -18.79 40.17 18.21
N ARG A 732 -19.60 41.18 17.85
CA ARG A 732 -21.08 41.07 17.82
C ARG A 732 -21.53 40.00 16.86
N GLU A 733 -20.91 39.94 15.66
CA GLU A 733 -21.23 38.93 14.67
C GLU A 733 -20.97 37.52 15.22
N VAL A 734 -19.82 37.25 15.82
CA VAL A 734 -19.49 35.94 16.39
C VAL A 734 -20.46 35.57 17.50
N LEU A 735 -20.79 36.51 18.40
CA LEU A 735 -21.82 36.28 19.46
C LEU A 735 -23.19 35.97 18.88
N ALA A 736 -23.64 36.73 17.90
CA ALA A 736 -24.93 36.50 17.22
C ALA A 736 -24.98 35.11 16.58
N ARG A 737 -23.89 34.67 15.92
CA ARG A 737 -23.80 33.35 15.34
C ARG A 737 -23.77 32.22 16.38
N ILE A 738 -23.08 32.40 17.52
CA ILE A 738 -23.11 31.46 18.65
C ILE A 738 -24.51 31.33 19.23
N TYR A 739 -25.20 32.44 19.50
CA TYR A 739 -26.56 32.45 19.99
C TYR A 739 -27.53 31.76 19.03
N LEU A 740 -27.45 32.05 17.72
CA LEU A 740 -28.27 31.40 16.69
C LEU A 740 -28.11 29.89 16.67
N ARG A 741 -26.85 29.43 16.62
CA ARG A 741 -26.53 27.99 16.61
C ARG A 741 -27.05 27.25 17.86
N ARG A 742 -27.13 27.93 19.00
CA ARG A 742 -27.58 27.37 20.27
C ARG A 742 -29.05 27.61 20.57
N GLY A 743 -29.80 28.19 19.62
CA GLY A 743 -31.25 28.39 19.75
C GLY A 743 -31.65 29.59 20.60
N PHE A 744 -30.73 30.47 21.01
CA PHE A 744 -31.01 31.72 21.72
C PHE A 744 -31.38 32.80 20.71
N LEU A 745 -32.56 32.63 20.06
CA LEU A 745 -32.95 33.39 18.87
C LEU A 745 -33.18 34.90 19.17
N ASP A 746 -33.61 35.24 20.38
CA ASP A 746 -33.81 36.64 20.79
C ASP A 746 -32.47 37.36 20.95
N SER A 747 -31.52 36.75 21.65
CA SER A 747 -30.17 37.31 21.80
C SER A 747 -29.44 37.42 20.48
N ALA A 748 -29.60 36.42 19.57
CA ALA A 748 -29.06 36.47 18.24
C ALA A 748 -29.61 37.63 17.42
N ALA A 749 -30.94 37.83 17.49
CA ALA A 749 -31.63 38.94 16.82
C ALA A 749 -31.16 40.30 17.34
N GLU A 750 -31.00 40.48 18.68
CA GLU A 750 -30.52 41.70 19.30
C GLU A 750 -29.12 42.09 18.78
N GLU A 751 -28.19 41.14 18.72
CA GLU A 751 -26.84 41.42 18.23
C GLU A 751 -26.82 41.78 16.73
N TRP A 752 -27.60 41.06 15.90
CA TRP A 752 -27.70 41.36 14.47
C TRP A 752 -28.42 42.70 14.19
N ILE A 753 -29.46 43.06 14.96
CA ILE A 753 -30.15 44.34 14.87
C ILE A 753 -29.18 45.48 15.27
N ALA A 754 -28.39 45.29 16.33
CA ALA A 754 -27.39 46.29 16.72
C ALA A 754 -26.35 46.52 15.59
N LEU A 755 -25.86 45.46 14.99
CA LEU A 755 -24.96 45.57 13.84
C LEU A 755 -25.61 46.29 12.64
N ALA A 756 -26.86 45.95 12.29
CA ALA A 756 -27.57 46.55 11.18
C ALA A 756 -27.83 48.04 11.41
N ASN A 757 -28.08 48.47 12.67
CA ASN A 757 -28.30 49.85 13.06
C ASN A 757 -27.02 50.67 13.07
N GLU A 758 -25.91 50.11 13.56
CA GLU A 758 -24.59 50.77 13.60
C GLU A 758 -24.03 50.92 12.19
N ARG A 759 -24.08 49.82 11.40
CA ARG A 759 -23.56 49.80 10.05
C ARG A 759 -24.35 48.82 9.17
N PRO A 760 -25.34 49.32 8.40
CA PRO A 760 -26.10 48.48 7.45
C PRO A 760 -25.14 47.71 6.51
N SER A 761 -25.19 46.39 6.53
CA SER A 761 -24.36 45.55 5.65
C SER A 761 -25.11 44.28 5.23
N ALA A 762 -24.81 43.76 4.05
CA ALA A 762 -25.40 42.50 3.58
C ALA A 762 -25.25 41.37 4.61
N ARG A 763 -24.12 41.32 5.29
CA ARG A 763 -23.79 40.34 6.31
C ARG A 763 -24.74 40.39 7.52
N ALA A 764 -25.08 41.60 8.03
CA ALA A 764 -26.01 41.77 9.14
C ALA A 764 -27.45 41.32 8.75
N PHE A 765 -27.88 41.64 7.52
CA PHE A 765 -29.22 41.24 7.04
C PHE A 765 -29.32 39.77 6.68
N VAL A 766 -28.24 39.12 6.24
CA VAL A 766 -28.18 37.65 6.11
C VAL A 766 -28.34 36.99 7.49
N GLY A 767 -27.62 37.46 8.50
CA GLY A 767 -27.78 36.97 9.88
C GLY A 767 -29.21 37.10 10.40
N LEU A 768 -29.85 38.23 10.19
CA LEU A 768 -31.28 38.45 10.52
C LEU A 768 -32.22 37.52 9.76
N ALA A 769 -31.95 37.28 8.46
CA ALA A 769 -32.68 36.31 7.65
C ALA A 769 -32.54 34.89 8.19
N GLN A 770 -31.36 34.47 8.63
CA GLN A 770 -31.13 33.18 9.26
C GLN A 770 -31.89 33.06 10.60
N VAL A 771 -31.94 34.10 11.40
CA VAL A 771 -32.79 34.12 12.62
C VAL A 771 -34.27 34.01 12.28
N ALA A 772 -34.75 34.68 11.24
CA ALA A 772 -36.14 34.60 10.77
C ALA A 772 -36.47 33.18 10.28
N VAL A 773 -35.54 32.52 9.60
CA VAL A 773 -35.66 31.10 9.21
C VAL A 773 -35.84 30.22 10.46
N ALA A 774 -34.98 30.41 11.46
CA ALA A 774 -35.00 29.62 12.70
C ALA A 774 -36.29 29.88 13.55
N ARG A 775 -36.91 31.03 13.36
CA ARG A 775 -38.21 31.40 13.95
C ARG A 775 -39.44 30.96 13.11
N GLU A 776 -39.20 30.25 12.02
CA GLU A 776 -40.26 29.83 11.07
C GLU A 776 -41.06 31.03 10.46
N LEU A 777 -40.38 32.14 10.17
CA LEU A 777 -40.92 33.36 9.55
C LEU A 777 -40.40 33.50 8.11
N PRO A 778 -40.85 32.67 7.16
CA PRO A 778 -40.27 32.60 5.79
C PRO A 778 -40.45 33.90 5.01
N THR A 779 -41.54 34.65 5.19
CA THR A 779 -41.76 35.91 4.49
C THR A 779 -40.76 36.98 4.92
N ASP A 780 -40.47 37.08 6.23
CA ASP A 780 -39.49 38.03 6.76
C ASP A 780 -38.09 37.64 6.34
N ALA A 781 -37.78 36.32 6.34
CA ALA A 781 -36.48 35.78 5.88
C ALA A 781 -36.20 36.15 4.43
N VAL A 782 -37.18 36.01 3.54
CA VAL A 782 -37.06 36.40 2.12
C VAL A 782 -36.81 37.90 1.99
N ALA A 783 -37.59 38.75 2.66
CA ALA A 783 -37.46 40.18 2.63
C ALA A 783 -36.06 40.66 3.11
N LEU A 784 -35.55 40.04 4.18
CA LEU A 784 -34.25 40.37 4.75
C LEU A 784 -33.10 39.92 3.81
N ALA A 785 -33.22 38.72 3.18
CA ALA A 785 -32.24 38.25 2.20
C ALA A 785 -32.22 39.09 0.93
N GLU A 786 -33.39 39.54 0.43
CA GLU A 786 -33.49 40.50 -0.69
C GLU A 786 -32.84 41.85 -0.33
N HIS A 787 -33.03 42.31 0.90
CA HIS A 787 -32.40 43.54 1.36
C HIS A 787 -30.86 43.39 1.45
N ALA A 788 -30.39 42.23 1.87
CA ALA A 788 -28.95 41.92 1.87
C ALA A 788 -28.36 42.02 0.47
N LEU A 789 -29.03 41.44 -0.56
CA LEU A 789 -28.61 41.51 -1.95
C LEU A 789 -28.70 42.93 -2.54
N ALA A 790 -29.65 43.75 -2.06
CA ALA A 790 -29.74 45.14 -2.46
C ALA A 790 -28.54 45.97 -1.94
N LEU A 791 -27.98 45.60 -0.79
CA LEU A 791 -26.79 46.26 -0.21
C LEU A 791 -25.48 45.73 -0.83
N ASP A 792 -25.42 44.46 -1.15
CA ASP A 792 -24.25 43.84 -1.82
C ASP A 792 -24.75 42.77 -2.82
N PRO A 793 -24.87 43.17 -4.12
CA PRO A 793 -25.29 42.25 -5.17
C PRO A 793 -24.35 41.07 -5.42
N ALA A 794 -23.10 41.14 -4.93
CA ALA A 794 -22.10 40.06 -5.05
C ALA A 794 -22.10 39.09 -3.88
N SER A 795 -23.00 39.26 -2.90
CA SER A 795 -23.07 38.39 -1.72
C SER A 795 -23.58 36.98 -2.06
N THR A 796 -22.65 36.03 -2.21
CA THR A 796 -22.94 34.62 -2.49
C THR A 796 -23.73 33.92 -1.37
N GLU A 797 -23.60 34.40 -0.13
CA GLU A 797 -24.34 33.86 1.03
C GLU A 797 -25.80 34.28 0.98
N ALA A 798 -26.08 35.55 0.67
CA ALA A 798 -27.43 36.05 0.50
C ALA A 798 -28.15 35.41 -0.69
N GLU A 799 -27.45 35.23 -1.83
CA GLU A 799 -27.98 34.57 -3.02
C GLU A 799 -28.39 33.12 -2.75
N ARG A 800 -27.51 32.33 -2.11
CA ARG A 800 -27.77 30.94 -1.72
C ARG A 800 -28.96 30.84 -0.76
N LEU A 801 -28.99 31.70 0.27
CA LEU A 801 -30.07 31.71 1.23
C LEU A 801 -31.42 32.03 0.58
N LEU A 802 -31.46 33.03 -0.29
CA LEU A 802 -32.69 33.43 -1.03
C LEU A 802 -33.15 32.32 -1.98
N GLY A 803 -32.25 31.66 -2.68
CA GLY A 803 -32.54 30.49 -3.53
C GLY A 803 -33.25 29.39 -2.74
N ALA A 804 -32.61 28.94 -1.62
CA ALA A 804 -33.17 27.91 -0.75
C ALA A 804 -34.53 28.29 -0.13
N LEU A 805 -34.74 29.58 0.23
CA LEU A 805 -35.98 30.05 0.76
C LEU A 805 -37.13 30.09 -0.28
N ARG A 806 -36.80 30.45 -1.52
CA ARG A 806 -37.81 30.46 -2.62
C ARG A 806 -38.29 29.05 -2.97
N GLU A 807 -37.41 28.07 -2.94
CA GLU A 807 -37.79 26.67 -3.13
C GLU A 807 -38.69 26.17 -2.01
N ARG A 808 -38.40 26.52 -0.73
CA ARG A 808 -39.28 26.17 0.42
C ARG A 808 -40.61 26.85 0.43
N VAL A 809 -40.74 28.07 -0.08
CA VAL A 809 -42.01 28.79 -0.17
C VAL A 809 -42.85 28.31 -1.34
N ALA A 810 -42.20 27.76 -2.39
CA ALA A 810 -42.89 27.21 -3.56
C ALA A 810 -43.37 25.76 -3.36
N ALA A 811 -42.82 25.02 -2.40
CA ALA A 811 -43.20 23.68 -2.00
C ALA A 811 -44.26 23.70 -0.89
#